data_5a18a8ef3c2cc1691064065e76724488
#
_entry.id   5a18a8ef3c2cc1691064065e76724488
#
_cell.length_a   1.000
_cell.length_b   1.000
_cell.length_c   1.000
_cell.angle_alpha   90.00
_cell.angle_beta   90.00
_cell.angle_gamma   90.00
#
_symmetry.space_group_name_H-M   'P 1'
#
loop_
_entity.id
_entity.type
_entity.pdbx_description
1 polymer ?
#
loop_
_entity_poly.entity_id
_entity_poly.type
_entity_poly.pdbx_seq_one_letter_code
_entity_poly.pdbx_strand_id
1 'polypeptide(L)'
;MKTTKKTSKPAGGKTAARGRTADIRGRDPFLERERSRYEHPLPSREHILDVLLEQGVPVSADELAQLLSIATHETETFERRLGAMERDGQIMRNRKSAICVVDKLDLIKGRVQGHPDGFGFLVRDGEGEDLFLHPGEMSKVLHGDRVVAREGGINARGRREGHIVEVIERANVKVVGRFLNEHGIGVVAPEDRRISQDILIPAGANGGAKPGQVVIVEIIEQPQRHSQPVGRIVEVLGNYADPGMEIEIALRKHDLPHEFSAEVEKAATKFPPGVTDRDLKGREDLRNLPLVTIDGETAKDFDDAVYCERRGKGFKLWVAIADVSHYVQHGDVIDLEARERGNSVYFPRRVIPMLPEVLSNGLCSLMPKVDRLCMVCEMDISARGDIAVYRFYPAVMHSRARLTYTRVAQVIEDPQGETARELKELVPHLQALQALYQGLVKARAVRGAIDFETVETQMFFDDEGKIERIVPTQRNDAHRLIEECMLAANVCASDFLSSREHPALYRVHEGPTPEKLAALREFLREFGLQLTGGDNPQAKDYARLLEKIKPRPDVQLLQTVMLRSLRQAVYSPENVGHFGLAYEAYTHFTSPIRRYPDLLIHRSIKAALAGTRYEPGNWQELGVHCSETERRADEATRDVEAWLKCYYMQDRIGERFTATVSGVTSFGVFVALHEVYVEGLVHISELGADYFHFDAAKHQLLGERTGKRFRLGDRIPVKLVRVDLETAKIDFVLDEAAKDPR
;
A
#
# COMPACT_ATOMS: atom_id res chain seq x y z
N MET A 1 6.32 76.80 31.71
CA MET A 1 6.29 76.97 33.14
C MET A 1 6.91 75.74 33.80
N LYS A 2 8.10 75.98 34.34
CA LYS A 2 8.63 75.46 35.63
C LYS A 2 8.53 73.95 35.86
N THR A 3 9.50 73.15 36.29
CA THR A 3 10.89 73.37 36.76
C THR A 3 11.46 71.95 37.07
N THR A 4 12.66 71.76 36.65
CA THR A 4 13.71 70.88 37.20
C THR A 4 13.54 70.39 38.63
N LYS A 5 13.99 69.13 38.90
CA LYS A 5 15.07 68.88 39.89
C LYS A 5 15.75 67.51 39.72
N LYS A 6 17.05 67.57 39.57
CA LYS A 6 18.06 66.50 39.80
C LYS A 6 18.11 66.15 41.29
N THR A 7 18.43 64.89 41.61
CA THR A 7 19.41 64.51 42.68
C THR A 7 19.69 63.03 42.51
N SER A 8 20.85 62.63 42.15
CA SER A 8 22.07 62.20 42.85
C SER A 8 22.07 60.73 43.28
N LYS A 9 23.04 59.97 42.69
CA LYS A 9 23.56 58.69 43.18
C LYS A 9 23.96 58.73 44.64
N PRO A 10 24.01 57.55 45.31
CA PRO A 10 25.32 57.14 45.79
C PRO A 10 25.76 55.77 45.34
N ALA A 11 27.07 55.64 45.27
CA ALA A 11 27.81 54.41 45.02
C ALA A 11 27.91 53.56 46.30
N GLY A 12 28.12 52.27 46.10
CA GLY A 12 28.69 51.42 47.13
C GLY A 12 28.01 50.04 47.35
N GLY A 13 28.75 48.99 47.02
CA GLY A 13 28.43 47.70 47.53
C GLY A 13 28.84 46.55 46.60
N LYS A 14 30.14 46.42 46.32
CA LYS A 14 30.71 45.09 45.99
C LYS A 14 30.76 44.31 47.28
N THR A 15 29.90 43.30 47.43
CA THR A 15 30.17 42.15 48.30
C THR A 15 29.10 41.07 48.04
N ALA A 16 29.53 39.80 47.94
CA ALA A 16 28.79 38.58 47.90
C ALA A 16 28.61 37.88 46.54
N ALA A 17 29.74 37.56 45.92
CA ALA A 17 29.80 36.44 44.98
C ALA A 17 30.97 35.50 45.39
N ARG A 18 31.01 35.10 46.65
CA ARG A 18 31.88 34.03 47.18
C ARG A 18 31.06 33.20 48.15
N GLY A 19 30.40 32.16 47.62
CA GLY A 19 29.65 31.24 48.48
C GLY A 19 28.74 30.26 47.77
N ARG A 20 28.80 30.16 46.43
CA ARG A 20 27.95 29.18 45.68
C ARG A 20 28.69 28.15 44.82
N THR A 21 30.02 28.15 44.83
CA THR A 21 30.84 27.31 43.93
C THR A 21 31.28 25.99 44.56
N ALA A 22 30.94 25.66 45.78
CA ALA A 22 31.51 24.51 46.50
C ALA A 22 30.61 23.26 46.51
N ASP A 23 29.41 23.31 45.90
CA ASP A 23 28.47 22.16 46.03
C ASP A 23 27.78 21.64 44.75
N ILE A 24 28.21 22.09 43.57
CA ILE A 24 27.57 21.66 42.29
C ILE A 24 27.87 20.19 41.99
N ARG A 25 29.10 19.69 42.30
CA ARG A 25 29.43 18.27 42.17
C ARG A 25 28.65 17.36 43.17
N GLY A 26 28.30 17.91 44.34
CA GLY A 26 27.48 17.22 45.33
C GLY A 26 26.02 17.06 44.96
N ARG A 27 25.57 17.81 43.92
CA ARG A 27 24.19 17.74 43.40
C ARG A 27 24.00 16.73 42.28
N ASP A 28 25.06 16.07 41.80
CA ASP A 28 24.99 15.03 40.77
C ASP A 28 24.30 13.77 41.34
N PRO A 29 23.09 13.46 40.93
CA PRO A 29 22.33 12.30 41.42
C PRO A 29 23.02 10.97 41.13
N PHE A 30 23.94 10.95 40.16
CA PHE A 30 24.65 9.74 39.71
C PHE A 30 26.13 9.70 40.14
N LEU A 31 26.53 10.59 41.03
CA LEU A 31 27.92 10.70 41.48
C LEU A 31 28.46 9.38 42.06
N GLU A 32 27.68 8.65 42.84
CA GLU A 32 28.06 7.34 43.38
C GLU A 32 28.31 6.29 42.27
N ARG A 33 27.51 6.33 41.19
CA ARG A 33 27.71 5.48 40.01
C ARG A 33 29.05 5.80 39.32
N GLU A 34 29.36 7.10 39.17
CA GLU A 34 30.61 7.54 38.54
C GLU A 34 31.83 7.17 39.44
N ARG A 35 31.73 7.33 40.77
CA ARG A 35 32.75 6.89 41.75
C ARG A 35 33.04 5.41 41.73
N SER A 36 32.04 4.58 41.50
CA SER A 36 32.22 3.13 41.41
C SER A 36 32.95 2.66 40.14
N ARG A 37 32.96 3.54 39.10
CA ARG A 37 33.50 3.19 37.78
C ARG A 37 34.87 3.83 37.49
N TYR A 38 35.15 4.97 38.10
CA TYR A 38 36.33 5.76 37.78
C TYR A 38 37.05 6.22 39.06
N GLU A 39 38.40 6.14 39.05
CA GLU A 39 39.23 6.58 40.14
C GLU A 39 39.16 8.11 40.38
N HIS A 40 38.96 8.86 39.26
CA HIS A 40 38.71 10.30 39.25
C HIS A 40 37.37 10.57 38.56
N PRO A 41 36.24 10.60 39.27
CA PRO A 41 34.92 10.71 38.70
C PRO A 41 34.66 12.13 38.23
N LEU A 42 34.31 12.28 36.94
CA LEU A 42 33.76 13.48 36.36
C LEU A 42 32.26 13.56 36.61
N PRO A 43 31.62 14.75 36.52
CA PRO A 43 30.15 14.86 36.54
C PRO A 43 29.49 13.92 35.54
N SER A 44 28.42 13.28 35.94
CA SER A 44 27.67 12.38 35.08
C SER A 44 27.15 13.12 33.83
N ARG A 45 26.88 12.36 32.75
CA ARG A 45 26.32 12.91 31.52
C ARG A 45 24.95 13.59 31.78
N GLU A 46 24.17 12.95 32.63
CA GLU A 46 22.85 13.46 33.04
C GLU A 46 22.99 14.80 33.73
N HIS A 47 23.91 14.92 34.69
CA HIS A 47 24.16 16.20 35.39
C HIS A 47 24.70 17.31 34.49
N ILE A 48 25.54 16.96 33.51
CA ILE A 48 26.01 17.92 32.48
C ILE A 48 24.83 18.45 31.67
N LEU A 49 23.87 17.54 31.24
CA LEU A 49 22.67 17.96 30.51
C LEU A 49 21.76 18.83 31.36
N ASP A 50 21.56 18.51 32.64
CA ASP A 50 20.72 19.29 33.56
C ASP A 50 21.28 20.71 33.73
N VAL A 51 22.60 20.85 33.91
CA VAL A 51 23.25 22.16 34.02
C VAL A 51 23.12 22.98 32.75
N LEU A 52 23.26 22.33 31.56
CA LEU A 52 23.07 23.02 30.28
C LEU A 52 21.61 23.45 30.09
N LEU A 53 20.63 22.64 30.50
CA LEU A 53 19.20 22.98 30.46
C LEU A 53 18.87 24.14 31.42
N GLU A 54 19.44 24.14 32.64
CA GLU A 54 19.26 25.25 33.60
C GLU A 54 19.82 26.59 33.08
N GLN A 55 20.86 26.56 32.27
CA GLN A 55 21.43 27.80 31.67
C GLN A 55 20.51 28.37 30.57
N GLY A 56 19.76 27.51 29.84
CA GLY A 56 18.81 27.92 28.80
C GLY A 56 19.44 28.65 27.58
N VAL A 57 20.76 28.77 27.53
CA VAL A 57 21.55 29.43 26.46
C VAL A 57 22.79 28.61 26.14
N PRO A 58 23.33 28.69 24.91
CA PRO A 58 24.58 28.03 24.55
C PRO A 58 25.74 28.47 25.42
N VAL A 59 26.50 27.54 26.00
CA VAL A 59 27.60 27.77 26.94
C VAL A 59 28.91 27.31 26.32
N SER A 60 30.01 28.06 26.47
CA SER A 60 31.33 27.61 26.01
C SER A 60 31.83 26.42 26.88
N ALA A 61 32.74 25.62 26.34
CA ALA A 61 33.31 24.49 27.09
C ALA A 61 34.02 24.97 28.37
N ASP A 62 34.68 26.12 28.32
CA ASP A 62 35.36 26.71 29.46
C ASP A 62 34.38 27.20 30.55
N GLU A 63 33.29 27.87 30.14
CA GLU A 63 32.21 28.27 31.06
C GLU A 63 31.52 27.06 31.69
N LEU A 64 31.25 26.00 30.90
CA LEU A 64 30.65 24.77 31.38
C LEU A 64 31.58 24.05 32.38
N ALA A 65 32.89 24.02 32.09
CA ALA A 65 33.90 23.49 33.01
C ALA A 65 33.94 24.29 34.33
N GLN A 66 33.81 25.59 34.28
CA GLN A 66 33.71 26.44 35.48
C GLN A 66 32.43 26.16 36.26
N LEU A 67 31.29 26.11 35.60
CA LEU A 67 29.99 25.78 36.21
C LEU A 67 30.02 24.44 36.93
N LEU A 68 30.66 23.44 36.33
CA LEU A 68 30.75 22.07 36.86
C LEU A 68 31.96 21.86 37.81
N SER A 69 32.72 22.93 38.10
CA SER A 69 33.91 22.91 38.97
C SER A 69 34.93 21.85 38.52
N ILE A 70 35.20 21.77 37.20
CA ILE A 70 36.22 20.90 36.63
C ILE A 70 37.62 21.46 36.94
N ALA A 71 38.47 20.66 37.50
CA ALA A 71 39.84 21.04 37.81
C ALA A 71 40.71 21.06 36.53
N THR A 72 41.75 21.88 36.49
CA THR A 72 42.63 22.07 35.31
C THR A 72 43.20 20.74 34.79
N HIS A 73 43.53 19.81 35.70
CA HIS A 73 44.04 18.50 35.31
C HIS A 73 42.98 17.53 34.79
N GLU A 74 41.66 17.82 34.92
CA GLU A 74 40.52 17.04 34.44
C GLU A 74 40.02 17.52 33.08
N THR A 75 40.46 18.70 32.60
CA THR A 75 39.93 19.38 31.41
C THR A 75 39.99 18.49 30.17
N GLU A 76 41.09 17.79 29.94
CA GLU A 76 41.24 16.90 28.77
C GLU A 76 40.25 15.70 28.82
N THR A 77 40.06 15.14 29.98
CA THR A 77 39.12 14.01 30.17
C THR A 77 37.68 14.49 30.07
N PHE A 78 37.41 15.71 30.53
CA PHE A 78 36.10 16.34 30.38
C PHE A 78 35.76 16.64 28.90
N GLU A 79 36.71 17.19 28.12
CA GLU A 79 36.55 17.40 26.68
C GLU A 79 36.31 16.09 25.93
N ARG A 80 36.98 15.01 26.30
CA ARG A 80 36.67 13.65 25.72
C ARG A 80 35.25 13.20 26.07
N ARG A 81 34.73 13.48 27.26
CA ARG A 81 33.37 13.21 27.68
C ARG A 81 32.36 14.01 26.86
N LEU A 82 32.60 15.31 26.68
CA LEU A 82 31.79 16.19 25.82
C LEU A 82 31.78 15.72 24.36
N GLY A 83 32.95 15.35 23.83
CA GLY A 83 33.06 14.76 22.49
C GLY A 83 32.34 13.44 22.33
N ALA A 84 32.25 12.62 23.38
CA ALA A 84 31.42 11.41 23.38
C ALA A 84 29.93 11.76 23.40
N MET A 85 29.50 12.72 24.22
CA MET A 85 28.11 13.20 24.28
C MET A 85 27.66 13.84 22.96
N GLU A 86 28.57 14.50 22.25
CA GLU A 86 28.35 15.10 20.95
C GLU A 86 28.16 14.00 19.87
N ARG A 87 29.03 12.98 19.85
CA ARG A 87 28.86 11.80 18.97
C ARG A 87 27.57 11.03 19.23
N ASP A 88 27.14 10.94 20.50
CA ASP A 88 25.91 10.26 20.91
C ASP A 88 24.66 11.15 20.74
N GLY A 89 24.82 12.38 20.16
CA GLY A 89 23.73 13.28 19.86
C GLY A 89 23.04 13.89 21.10
N GLN A 90 23.67 13.90 22.25
CA GLN A 90 23.13 14.48 23.49
C GLN A 90 23.35 16.00 23.56
N ILE A 91 24.46 16.46 23.00
CA ILE A 91 24.82 17.88 22.90
C ILE A 91 25.32 18.20 21.48
N MET A 92 25.33 19.47 21.11
CA MET A 92 25.93 19.95 19.86
C MET A 92 26.72 21.24 20.11
N ARG A 93 27.73 21.51 19.27
CA ARG A 93 28.45 22.77 19.24
C ARG A 93 27.92 23.65 18.13
N ASN A 94 27.58 24.87 18.45
CA ASN A 94 27.18 25.88 17.46
C ASN A 94 28.40 26.46 16.69
N ARG A 95 28.15 27.32 15.70
CA ARG A 95 29.23 27.98 14.90
C ARG A 95 30.26 28.75 15.72
N LYS A 96 29.98 29.08 16.99
CA LYS A 96 30.88 29.75 17.93
C LYS A 96 31.49 28.76 18.94
N SER A 97 31.41 27.45 18.66
CA SER A 97 31.87 26.36 19.56
C SER A 97 31.20 26.34 20.93
N ALA A 98 30.07 27.04 21.11
CA ALA A 98 29.28 26.95 22.33
C ALA A 98 28.39 25.70 22.32
N ILE A 99 28.28 25.02 23.47
CA ILE A 99 27.60 23.75 23.69
C ILE A 99 26.14 24.02 23.99
N CYS A 100 25.23 23.30 23.29
CA CYS A 100 23.81 23.31 23.51
C CYS A 100 23.34 21.87 23.76
N VAL A 101 22.32 21.69 24.58
CA VAL A 101 21.60 20.43 24.65
C VAL A 101 20.84 20.23 23.34
N VAL A 102 20.98 19.08 22.76
CA VAL A 102 20.12 18.69 21.63
C VAL A 102 18.78 18.33 22.25
N ASP A 103 17.83 19.25 22.17
CA ASP A 103 16.48 18.97 22.63
C ASP A 103 15.89 17.91 21.69
N LYS A 104 15.72 16.69 22.19
CA LYS A 104 15.18 15.54 21.43
C LYS A 104 13.74 15.80 20.96
N LEU A 105 13.09 16.83 21.49
CA LEU A 105 11.72 17.22 21.15
C LEU A 105 11.62 17.87 19.76
N ASP A 106 12.71 18.41 19.19
CA ASP A 106 12.71 19.09 17.90
C ASP A 106 13.22 18.23 16.73
N LEU A 107 13.68 17.01 17.00
CA LEU A 107 14.20 16.10 15.97
C LEU A 107 13.18 15.02 15.61
N ILE A 108 12.75 15.05 14.36
CA ILE A 108 11.72 14.17 13.82
C ILE A 108 12.40 13.16 12.90
N LYS A 109 12.18 11.88 13.18
CA LYS A 109 12.57 10.77 12.30
C LYS A 109 11.43 10.46 11.34
N GLY A 110 11.78 10.06 10.13
CA GLY A 110 10.78 9.66 9.16
C GLY A 110 11.40 9.25 7.83
N ARG A 111 10.52 8.92 6.90
CA ARG A 111 10.85 8.53 5.54
C ARG A 111 10.57 9.66 4.56
N VAL A 112 11.48 9.91 3.64
CA VAL A 112 11.33 10.93 2.60
C VAL A 112 10.38 10.45 1.52
N GLN A 113 9.32 11.18 1.29
CA GLN A 113 8.42 11.01 0.15
C GLN A 113 8.66 12.13 -0.85
N GLY A 114 9.38 11.82 -1.95
CA GLY A 114 9.63 12.77 -3.03
C GLY A 114 8.39 13.03 -3.88
N HIS A 115 8.38 14.18 -4.54
CA HIS A 115 7.35 14.58 -5.51
C HIS A 115 8.00 14.89 -6.87
N PRO A 116 7.36 14.59 -8.02
CA PRO A 116 7.91 14.85 -9.35
C PRO A 116 8.32 16.30 -9.60
N ASP A 117 7.70 17.25 -8.93
CA ASP A 117 8.02 18.70 -9.03
C ASP A 117 9.27 19.10 -8.19
N GLY A 118 10.00 18.13 -7.64
CA GLY A 118 11.27 18.34 -6.94
C GLY A 118 11.16 18.72 -5.47
N PHE A 119 9.97 18.91 -4.90
CA PHE A 119 9.76 19.00 -3.45
C PHE A 119 9.42 17.62 -2.86
N GLY A 120 9.29 17.54 -1.53
CA GLY A 120 8.89 16.29 -0.89
C GLY A 120 8.24 16.51 0.46
N PHE A 121 7.99 15.39 1.15
CA PHE A 121 7.49 15.37 2.51
C PHE A 121 8.33 14.42 3.35
N LEU A 122 8.49 14.72 4.62
CA LEU A 122 8.96 13.77 5.60
C LEU A 122 7.75 13.14 6.28
N VAL A 123 7.46 11.89 5.93
CA VAL A 123 6.44 11.09 6.61
C VAL A 123 7.02 10.63 7.94
N ARG A 124 6.43 11.05 9.04
CA ARG A 124 6.93 10.78 10.41
C ARG A 124 6.78 9.33 10.82
N ASP A 125 7.73 8.83 11.61
CA ASP A 125 7.66 7.50 12.26
C ASP A 125 6.68 7.47 13.47
N GLY A 126 5.81 8.46 13.67
CA GLY A 126 4.90 8.57 14.81
C GLY A 126 3.75 9.54 14.55
N GLU A 127 3.04 9.93 15.61
CA GLU A 127 1.93 10.87 15.51
C GLU A 127 2.40 12.28 15.12
N GLY A 128 1.59 12.98 14.34
CA GLY A 128 1.79 14.36 13.94
C GLY A 128 1.68 14.57 12.43
N GLU A 129 1.70 15.84 12.01
CA GLU A 129 1.66 16.22 10.60
C GLU A 129 3.02 16.00 9.91
N ASP A 130 2.99 15.55 8.65
CA ASP A 130 4.18 15.41 7.82
C ASP A 130 4.84 16.78 7.56
N LEU A 131 6.17 16.80 7.49
CA LEU A 131 6.91 18.01 7.21
C LEU A 131 7.13 18.21 5.71
N PHE A 132 6.87 19.41 5.22
CA PHE A 132 7.19 19.80 3.85
C PHE A 132 8.71 19.95 3.67
N LEU A 133 9.27 19.27 2.67
CA LEU A 133 10.67 19.36 2.27
C LEU A 133 10.79 20.19 0.99
N HIS A 134 11.39 21.38 1.12
CA HIS A 134 11.67 22.27 -0.01
C HIS A 134 12.66 21.61 -1.02
N PRO A 135 12.64 21.92 -2.33
CA PRO A 135 13.58 21.37 -3.31
C PRO A 135 15.05 21.41 -2.90
N GLY A 136 15.47 22.45 -2.18
CA GLY A 136 16.83 22.56 -1.62
C GLY A 136 17.16 21.55 -0.51
N GLU A 137 16.15 21.00 0.18
CA GLU A 137 16.33 19.88 1.11
C GLU A 137 16.30 18.55 0.35
N MET A 138 15.43 18.42 -0.65
CA MET A 138 15.34 17.24 -1.51
C MET A 138 16.62 17.00 -2.33
N SER A 139 17.41 18.05 -2.62
CA SER A 139 18.70 17.87 -3.31
C SER A 139 19.74 17.05 -2.51
N LYS A 140 19.52 16.81 -1.22
CA LYS A 140 20.43 16.04 -0.34
C LYS A 140 20.04 14.55 -0.24
N VAL A 141 18.84 14.20 -0.66
CA VAL A 141 18.20 12.89 -0.42
C VAL A 141 17.42 12.42 -1.64
N LEU A 142 17.10 11.15 -1.64
CA LEU A 142 16.21 10.55 -2.62
C LEU A 142 14.90 10.08 -1.96
N HIS A 143 13.89 9.82 -2.78
CA HIS A 143 12.66 9.21 -2.30
C HIS A 143 12.95 7.91 -1.54
N GLY A 144 12.29 7.70 -0.40
CA GLY A 144 12.46 6.50 0.41
C GLY A 144 13.54 6.59 1.49
N ASP A 145 14.50 7.51 1.38
CA ASP A 145 15.57 7.67 2.39
C ASP A 145 14.98 7.90 3.78
N ARG A 146 15.55 7.27 4.80
CA ARG A 146 15.23 7.55 6.21
C ARG A 146 16.13 8.64 6.76
N VAL A 147 15.53 9.65 7.33
CA VAL A 147 16.25 10.84 7.78
C VAL A 147 15.80 11.31 9.15
N VAL A 148 16.66 12.10 9.77
CA VAL A 148 16.33 12.98 10.89
C VAL A 148 16.20 14.39 10.35
N ALA A 149 15.09 15.04 10.60
CA ALA A 149 14.87 16.44 10.27
C ALA A 149 14.50 17.25 11.50
N ARG A 150 14.80 18.56 11.44
CA ARG A 150 14.30 19.53 12.40
C ARG A 150 13.09 20.23 11.82
N GLU A 151 12.06 20.40 12.65
CA GLU A 151 10.91 21.24 12.30
C GLU A 151 11.34 22.70 12.16
N GLY A 152 10.95 23.31 11.05
CA GLY A 152 11.21 24.71 10.73
C GLY A 152 9.95 25.56 10.91
N GLY A 153 9.92 26.71 10.22
CA GLY A 153 8.76 27.60 10.19
C GLY A 153 7.59 27.03 9.39
N ILE A 154 6.51 27.80 9.33
CA ILE A 154 5.35 27.51 8.48
C ILE A 154 5.52 28.28 7.16
N ASN A 155 5.41 27.60 6.02
CA ASN A 155 5.51 28.23 4.70
C ASN A 155 4.26 29.07 4.36
N ALA A 156 4.32 29.81 3.24
CA ALA A 156 3.21 30.65 2.77
C ALA A 156 1.90 29.89 2.48
N ARG A 157 1.95 28.55 2.39
CA ARG A 157 0.79 27.67 2.20
C ARG A 157 0.29 27.04 3.49
N GLY A 158 0.80 27.47 4.66
CA GLY A 158 0.39 26.97 5.98
C GLY A 158 0.95 25.59 6.34
N ARG A 159 1.97 25.07 5.62
CA ARG A 159 2.60 23.77 5.90
C ARG A 159 3.88 23.96 6.72
N ARG A 160 4.10 23.09 7.69
CA ARG A 160 5.33 23.02 8.48
C ARG A 160 6.49 22.55 7.61
N GLU A 161 7.61 23.26 7.64
CA GLU A 161 8.81 22.91 6.87
C GLU A 161 9.73 22.01 7.69
N GLY A 162 10.42 21.09 7.01
CA GLY A 162 11.45 20.22 7.57
C GLY A 162 12.83 20.57 7.00
N HIS A 163 13.84 20.60 7.87
CA HIS A 163 15.25 20.74 7.48
C HIS A 163 16.00 19.45 7.82
N ILE A 164 16.51 18.77 6.80
CA ILE A 164 17.25 17.51 6.97
C ILE A 164 18.56 17.76 7.69
N VAL A 165 18.71 17.10 8.85
CA VAL A 165 19.90 17.17 9.71
C VAL A 165 20.85 16.02 9.38
N GLU A 166 20.30 14.79 9.25
CA GLU A 166 21.07 13.58 9.03
C GLU A 166 20.27 12.57 8.19
N VAL A 167 20.98 11.80 7.37
CA VAL A 167 20.43 10.64 6.66
C VAL A 167 20.81 9.37 7.43
N ILE A 168 19.81 8.68 7.96
CA ILE A 168 19.99 7.45 8.75
C ILE A 168 20.25 6.26 7.82
N GLU A 169 19.47 6.19 6.72
CA GLU A 169 19.48 5.06 5.80
C GLU A 169 19.19 5.54 4.37
N ARG A 170 19.97 5.04 3.41
CA ARG A 170 19.76 5.28 1.98
C ARG A 170 18.91 4.16 1.40
N ALA A 171 17.73 4.51 0.87
CA ALA A 171 16.82 3.54 0.30
C ALA A 171 17.27 3.08 -1.09
N ASN A 172 17.94 3.93 -1.85
CA ASN A 172 18.24 3.68 -3.26
C ASN A 172 19.74 3.35 -3.43
N VAL A 173 20.06 2.06 -3.57
CA VAL A 173 21.40 1.58 -3.96
C VAL A 173 21.44 1.36 -5.47
N LYS A 174 20.35 0.82 -6.04
CA LYS A 174 20.15 0.61 -7.48
C LYS A 174 18.88 1.32 -7.91
N VAL A 175 18.91 1.92 -9.09
CA VAL A 175 17.77 2.64 -9.67
C VAL A 175 17.59 2.19 -11.11
N VAL A 176 16.35 1.90 -11.51
CA VAL A 176 15.99 1.69 -12.91
C VAL A 176 15.72 3.06 -13.56
N GLY A 177 16.25 3.26 -14.76
CA GLY A 177 16.06 4.52 -15.46
C GLY A 177 16.47 4.43 -16.91
N ARG A 178 16.21 5.51 -17.64
CA ARG A 178 16.57 5.62 -19.04
C ARG A 178 17.91 6.34 -19.23
N PHE A 179 18.84 5.69 -19.93
CA PHE A 179 20.14 6.27 -20.25
C PHE A 179 19.98 7.30 -21.37
N LEU A 180 20.48 8.49 -21.13
CA LEU A 180 20.50 9.62 -22.07
C LEU A 180 21.94 10.13 -22.23
N ASN A 181 22.21 10.77 -23.35
CA ASN A 181 23.47 11.45 -23.57
C ASN A 181 23.20 12.92 -23.87
N GLU A 182 23.44 13.77 -22.89
CA GLU A 182 23.21 15.19 -22.98
C GLU A 182 24.55 15.91 -23.17
N HIS A 183 24.79 16.44 -24.36
CA HIS A 183 26.01 17.18 -24.72
C HIS A 183 27.32 16.45 -24.39
N GLY A 184 27.31 15.11 -24.53
CA GLY A 184 28.48 14.27 -24.25
C GLY A 184 28.61 13.81 -22.81
N ILE A 185 27.67 14.17 -21.94
CA ILE A 185 27.57 13.70 -20.56
C ILE A 185 26.50 12.61 -20.50
N GLY A 186 26.88 11.43 -19.99
CA GLY A 186 25.94 10.37 -19.73
C GLY A 186 25.10 10.68 -18.49
N VAL A 187 23.79 10.56 -18.62
CA VAL A 187 22.85 10.69 -17.49
C VAL A 187 21.83 9.58 -17.52
N VAL A 188 21.35 9.15 -16.37
CA VAL A 188 20.19 8.24 -16.26
C VAL A 188 19.05 9.00 -15.61
N ALA A 189 17.96 9.15 -16.34
CA ALA A 189 16.70 9.69 -15.81
C ALA A 189 15.94 8.54 -15.11
N PRO A 190 15.70 8.63 -13.78
CA PRO A 190 15.00 7.58 -13.04
C PRO A 190 13.55 7.40 -13.53
N GLU A 191 13.10 6.13 -13.63
CA GLU A 191 11.69 5.82 -13.93
C GLU A 191 10.75 6.15 -12.78
N ASP A 192 11.24 6.08 -11.54
CA ASP A 192 10.48 6.60 -10.40
C ASP A 192 10.59 8.13 -10.34
N ARG A 193 9.54 8.79 -10.79
CA ARG A 193 9.45 10.26 -10.83
C ARG A 193 9.54 10.93 -9.44
N ARG A 194 9.38 10.17 -8.35
CA ARG A 194 9.61 10.65 -6.99
C ARG A 194 11.09 10.89 -6.72
N ILE A 195 11.98 10.28 -7.54
CA ILE A 195 13.40 10.58 -7.62
C ILE A 195 13.57 11.65 -8.70
N SER A 196 13.54 12.91 -8.31
CA SER A 196 13.55 14.07 -9.22
C SER A 196 14.95 14.47 -9.70
N GLN A 197 15.99 13.74 -9.30
CA GLN A 197 17.38 14.01 -9.65
C GLN A 197 17.89 13.00 -10.65
N ASP A 198 18.44 13.47 -11.78
CA ASP A 198 19.13 12.60 -12.72
C ASP A 198 20.46 12.11 -12.12
N ILE A 199 20.84 10.87 -12.50
CA ILE A 199 22.07 10.22 -12.02
C ILE A 199 23.14 10.39 -13.07
N LEU A 200 24.26 11.04 -12.72
CA LEU A 200 25.38 11.25 -13.60
C LEU A 200 26.15 9.94 -13.84
N ILE A 201 26.48 9.67 -15.09
CA ILE A 201 27.25 8.49 -15.49
C ILE A 201 28.62 8.94 -16.02
N PRO A 202 29.69 8.72 -15.28
CA PRO A 202 31.04 9.06 -15.72
C PRO A 202 31.45 8.36 -17.02
N ALA A 203 32.36 8.95 -17.74
CA ALA A 203 32.93 8.34 -18.94
C ALA A 203 33.50 6.95 -18.60
N GLY A 204 33.10 5.93 -19.39
CA GLY A 204 33.49 4.52 -19.20
C GLY A 204 32.65 3.74 -18.16
N ALA A 205 31.69 4.38 -17.46
CA ALA A 205 30.78 3.72 -16.53
C ALA A 205 29.39 3.40 -17.14
N ASN A 206 29.24 3.55 -18.49
CA ASN A 206 27.97 3.36 -19.19
C ASN A 206 27.61 1.89 -19.49
N GLY A 207 28.45 0.91 -19.13
CA GLY A 207 28.18 -0.51 -19.31
C GLY A 207 27.82 -0.95 -20.74
N GLY A 208 28.19 -0.16 -21.76
CA GLY A 208 27.82 -0.43 -23.16
C GLY A 208 26.39 0.01 -23.55
N ALA A 209 25.69 0.70 -22.67
CA ALA A 209 24.34 1.21 -22.93
C ALA A 209 24.33 2.26 -24.05
N LYS A 210 23.27 2.24 -24.86
CA LYS A 210 22.98 3.23 -25.90
C LYS A 210 21.93 4.22 -25.42
N PRO A 211 21.97 5.49 -25.84
CA PRO A 211 20.92 6.47 -25.50
C PRO A 211 19.52 5.95 -25.84
N GLY A 212 18.59 6.12 -24.93
CA GLY A 212 17.20 5.66 -25.01
C GLY A 212 16.94 4.29 -24.40
N GLN A 213 17.98 3.53 -24.04
CA GLN A 213 17.80 2.22 -23.40
C GLN A 213 17.47 2.34 -21.92
N VAL A 214 16.68 1.38 -21.45
CA VAL A 214 16.38 1.18 -20.01
C VAL A 214 17.55 0.43 -19.38
N VAL A 215 18.02 0.93 -18.27
CA VAL A 215 19.21 0.44 -17.58
C VAL A 215 18.97 0.36 -16.06
N ILE A 216 19.77 -0.47 -15.40
CA ILE A 216 19.92 -0.43 -13.95
C ILE A 216 21.24 0.29 -13.65
N VAL A 217 21.15 1.34 -12.86
CA VAL A 217 22.29 2.10 -12.37
C VAL A 217 22.51 1.84 -10.89
N GLU A 218 23.73 1.52 -10.52
CA GLU A 218 24.15 1.47 -9.12
C GLU A 218 24.69 2.84 -8.71
N ILE A 219 24.16 3.41 -7.65
CA ILE A 219 24.59 4.70 -7.14
C ILE A 219 25.91 4.53 -6.39
N ILE A 220 26.99 5.14 -6.89
CA ILE A 220 28.32 5.11 -6.29
C ILE A 220 28.46 6.27 -5.31
N GLU A 221 27.99 7.46 -5.68
CA GLU A 221 27.99 8.64 -4.83
C GLU A 221 26.56 9.15 -4.65
N GLN A 222 26.12 9.19 -3.41
CA GLN A 222 24.78 9.66 -3.03
C GLN A 222 24.68 11.20 -3.17
N PRO A 223 23.47 11.75 -3.42
CA PRO A 223 23.29 13.17 -3.62
C PRO A 223 23.67 13.97 -2.38
N GLN A 224 24.21 15.17 -2.61
CA GLN A 224 24.54 16.14 -1.60
C GLN A 224 23.96 17.51 -2.01
N ARG A 225 23.97 18.48 -1.09
CA ARG A 225 23.38 19.82 -1.31
C ARG A 225 23.76 20.49 -2.63
N HIS A 226 24.95 20.19 -3.18
CA HIS A 226 25.51 20.83 -4.37
C HIS A 226 26.05 19.85 -5.39
N SER A 227 25.75 18.56 -5.26
CA SER A 227 26.15 17.52 -6.21
C SER A 227 25.01 16.55 -6.46
N GLN A 228 24.77 16.27 -7.73
CA GLN A 228 23.87 15.21 -8.17
C GLN A 228 24.44 13.84 -7.81
N PRO A 229 23.60 12.80 -7.70
CA PRO A 229 24.09 11.45 -7.51
C PRO A 229 24.93 10.99 -8.72
N VAL A 230 25.96 10.22 -8.45
CA VAL A 230 26.82 9.60 -9.49
C VAL A 230 26.66 8.10 -9.44
N GLY A 231 26.55 7.47 -10.61
CA GLY A 231 26.34 6.04 -10.70
C GLY A 231 27.12 5.37 -11.83
N ARG A 232 27.05 4.05 -11.86
CA ARG A 232 27.51 3.22 -12.98
C ARG A 232 26.39 2.32 -13.45
N ILE A 233 26.27 2.12 -14.75
CA ILE A 233 25.32 1.17 -15.33
C ILE A 233 25.83 -0.24 -15.08
N VAL A 234 25.02 -1.06 -14.40
CA VAL A 234 25.35 -2.45 -14.06
C VAL A 234 24.61 -3.45 -14.94
N GLU A 235 23.49 -3.04 -15.56
CA GLU A 235 22.69 -3.88 -16.43
C GLU A 235 21.98 -3.04 -17.49
N VAL A 236 21.87 -3.56 -18.73
CA VAL A 236 21.07 -2.98 -19.82
C VAL A 236 19.87 -3.90 -20.04
N LEU A 237 18.66 -3.42 -19.77
CA LEU A 237 17.43 -4.20 -19.88
C LEU A 237 16.93 -4.31 -21.32
N GLY A 238 17.11 -3.28 -22.14
CA GLY A 238 16.65 -3.23 -23.52
C GLY A 238 16.13 -1.86 -23.94
N ASN A 239 15.35 -1.81 -25.03
CA ASN A 239 14.74 -0.56 -25.45
C ASN A 239 13.42 -0.33 -24.71
N TYR A 240 13.07 0.93 -24.52
CA TYR A 240 11.91 1.33 -23.73
C TYR A 240 10.57 0.76 -24.26
N ALA A 241 10.43 0.62 -25.59
CA ALA A 241 9.23 0.12 -26.23
C ALA A 241 9.26 -1.39 -26.53
N ASP A 242 10.26 -2.12 -26.04
CA ASP A 242 10.30 -3.58 -26.21
C ASP A 242 9.15 -4.24 -25.42
N PRO A 243 8.43 -5.23 -25.97
CA PRO A 243 7.33 -5.90 -25.28
C PRO A 243 7.78 -6.53 -23.96
N GLY A 244 7.07 -6.22 -22.87
CA GLY A 244 7.40 -6.68 -21.52
C GLY A 244 8.32 -5.74 -20.74
N MET A 245 8.88 -4.71 -21.35
CA MET A 245 9.74 -3.74 -20.69
C MET A 245 8.98 -3.00 -19.58
N GLU A 246 7.69 -2.75 -19.77
CA GLU A 246 6.80 -2.14 -18.78
C GLU A 246 6.76 -2.92 -17.47
N ILE A 247 6.81 -4.27 -17.57
CA ILE A 247 6.83 -5.15 -16.38
C ILE A 247 8.24 -5.12 -15.76
N GLU A 248 9.30 -5.21 -16.55
CA GLU A 248 10.68 -5.14 -16.06
C GLU A 248 10.98 -3.83 -15.31
N ILE A 249 10.46 -2.71 -15.83
CA ILE A 249 10.54 -1.41 -15.17
C ILE A 249 9.76 -1.44 -13.84
N ALA A 250 8.51 -1.91 -13.86
CA ALA A 250 7.65 -1.92 -12.68
C ALA A 250 8.23 -2.80 -11.55
N LEU A 251 8.78 -3.97 -11.89
CA LEU A 251 9.42 -4.87 -10.92
C LEU A 251 10.53 -4.16 -10.15
N ARG A 252 11.39 -3.40 -10.84
CA ARG A 252 12.53 -2.71 -10.24
C ARG A 252 12.16 -1.37 -9.59
N LYS A 253 11.24 -0.64 -10.20
CA LYS A 253 10.73 0.63 -9.66
C LYS A 253 10.04 0.44 -8.31
N HIS A 254 9.32 -0.66 -8.15
CA HIS A 254 8.60 -1.00 -6.93
C HIS A 254 9.34 -1.99 -6.04
N ASP A 255 10.60 -2.30 -6.36
CA ASP A 255 11.45 -3.24 -5.60
C ASP A 255 10.74 -4.58 -5.33
N LEU A 256 10.08 -5.12 -6.37
CA LEU A 256 9.35 -6.39 -6.29
C LEU A 256 10.32 -7.56 -6.44
N PRO A 257 10.37 -8.49 -5.46
CA PRO A 257 11.13 -9.74 -5.60
C PRO A 257 10.53 -10.57 -6.74
N HIS A 258 11.28 -10.81 -7.83
CA HIS A 258 10.79 -11.46 -9.04
C HIS A 258 11.57 -12.71 -9.45
N GLU A 259 12.72 -12.93 -8.84
CA GLU A 259 13.53 -14.13 -8.97
C GLU A 259 13.58 -14.85 -7.63
N PHE A 260 13.57 -16.17 -7.64
CA PHE A 260 13.80 -16.95 -6.42
C PHE A 260 15.30 -17.15 -6.22
N SER A 261 15.74 -17.14 -4.96
CA SER A 261 17.12 -17.45 -4.65
C SER A 261 17.47 -18.91 -4.97
N ALA A 262 18.75 -19.18 -5.28
CA ALA A 262 19.21 -20.56 -5.53
C ALA A 262 18.90 -21.53 -4.37
N GLU A 263 18.81 -21.02 -3.15
CA GLU A 263 18.44 -21.80 -1.97
C GLU A 263 16.98 -22.21 -1.98
N VAL A 264 16.09 -21.29 -2.37
CA VAL A 264 14.66 -21.54 -2.55
C VAL A 264 14.44 -22.53 -3.69
N GLU A 265 15.07 -22.33 -4.84
CA GLU A 265 14.99 -23.25 -5.98
C GLU A 265 15.44 -24.66 -5.60
N LYS A 266 16.58 -24.76 -4.91
CA LYS A 266 17.07 -26.05 -4.41
C LYS A 266 16.12 -26.69 -3.38
N ALA A 267 15.46 -25.90 -2.53
CA ALA A 267 14.45 -26.41 -1.60
C ALA A 267 13.23 -26.91 -2.36
N ALA A 268 12.80 -26.20 -3.38
CA ALA A 268 11.67 -26.54 -4.23
C ALA A 268 11.86 -27.89 -4.97
N THR A 269 13.08 -28.24 -5.39
CA THR A 269 13.36 -29.53 -6.05
C THR A 269 13.21 -30.75 -5.13
N LYS A 270 13.12 -30.57 -3.82
CA LYS A 270 12.98 -31.68 -2.85
C LYS A 270 11.55 -32.17 -2.68
N PHE A 271 10.57 -31.43 -3.15
CA PHE A 271 9.18 -31.85 -3.04
C PHE A 271 8.87 -33.05 -3.93
N PRO A 272 8.06 -34.00 -3.43
CA PRO A 272 7.61 -35.12 -4.24
C PRO A 272 6.65 -34.63 -5.36
N PRO A 273 6.48 -35.39 -6.45
CA PRO A 273 5.60 -35.00 -7.55
C PRO A 273 4.11 -35.05 -7.18
N GLY A 274 3.76 -35.57 -6.01
CA GLY A 274 2.35 -35.70 -5.56
C GLY A 274 2.26 -36.00 -4.08
N VAL A 275 1.04 -36.14 -3.60
CA VAL A 275 0.74 -36.51 -2.19
C VAL A 275 1.25 -37.92 -1.89
N THR A 276 1.92 -38.07 -0.75
CA THR A 276 2.47 -39.34 -0.28
C THR A 276 1.64 -39.93 0.86
N ASP A 277 1.76 -41.25 1.11
CA ASP A 277 1.04 -41.92 2.21
C ASP A 277 1.32 -41.28 3.59
N ARG A 278 2.47 -40.63 3.77
CA ARG A 278 2.80 -39.92 5.01
C ARG A 278 1.94 -38.67 5.19
N ASP A 279 1.62 -38.01 4.09
CA ASP A 279 0.83 -36.78 4.09
C ASP A 279 -0.63 -37.03 4.42
N LEU A 280 -1.12 -38.26 4.22
CA LEU A 280 -2.50 -38.67 4.49
C LEU A 280 -2.76 -38.88 5.99
N LYS A 281 -1.73 -39.06 6.79
CA LYS A 281 -1.88 -39.38 8.20
C LYS A 281 -2.55 -38.24 8.98
N GLY A 282 -3.67 -38.56 9.65
CA GLY A 282 -4.42 -37.60 10.48
C GLY A 282 -5.32 -36.66 9.67
N ARG A 283 -5.57 -36.98 8.41
CA ARG A 283 -6.47 -36.20 7.53
C ARG A 283 -7.78 -36.92 7.28
N GLU A 284 -8.86 -36.17 7.11
CA GLU A 284 -10.12 -36.73 6.64
C GLU A 284 -10.04 -37.02 5.12
N ASP A 285 -10.62 -38.12 4.69
CA ASP A 285 -10.65 -38.54 3.27
C ASP A 285 -11.92 -38.01 2.58
N LEU A 286 -11.75 -36.96 1.78
CA LEU A 286 -12.83 -36.34 1.00
C LEU A 286 -12.74 -36.65 -0.51
N ARG A 287 -11.93 -37.61 -0.93
CA ARG A 287 -11.73 -37.93 -2.35
C ARG A 287 -13.01 -38.42 -3.06
N ASN A 288 -13.98 -38.88 -2.30
CA ASN A 288 -15.28 -39.28 -2.83
C ASN A 288 -16.29 -38.13 -2.95
N LEU A 289 -16.05 -36.98 -2.31
CA LEU A 289 -16.90 -35.83 -2.49
C LEU A 289 -16.64 -35.18 -3.85
N PRO A 290 -17.67 -34.76 -4.59
CA PRO A 290 -17.52 -34.17 -5.92
C PRO A 290 -17.14 -32.66 -5.81
N LEU A 291 -16.06 -32.38 -5.10
CA LEU A 291 -15.45 -31.04 -5.03
C LEU A 291 -14.99 -30.60 -6.41
N VAL A 292 -15.22 -29.35 -6.75
CA VAL A 292 -14.82 -28.74 -8.02
C VAL A 292 -14.11 -27.40 -7.76
N THR A 293 -13.13 -27.06 -8.60
CA THR A 293 -12.57 -25.72 -8.67
C THR A 293 -13.34 -24.89 -9.71
N ILE A 294 -13.60 -23.62 -9.42
CA ILE A 294 -14.32 -22.68 -10.30
C ILE A 294 -13.54 -21.39 -10.35
N ASP A 295 -12.88 -21.12 -11.48
CA ASP A 295 -11.93 -19.99 -11.61
C ASP A 295 -11.92 -19.43 -13.04
N GLY A 296 -11.08 -18.44 -13.31
CA GLY A 296 -10.88 -17.91 -14.65
C GLY A 296 -10.25 -18.92 -15.62
N GLU A 297 -10.38 -18.67 -16.92
CA GLU A 297 -9.91 -19.57 -17.98
C GLU A 297 -8.41 -19.81 -17.95
N THR A 298 -7.62 -18.82 -17.52
CA THR A 298 -6.15 -18.85 -17.54
C THR A 298 -5.52 -19.22 -16.20
N ALA A 299 -6.31 -19.36 -15.13
CA ALA A 299 -5.82 -19.72 -13.80
C ALA A 299 -5.14 -21.08 -13.77
N LYS A 300 -4.04 -21.19 -12.99
CA LYS A 300 -3.27 -22.41 -12.77
C LYS A 300 -3.08 -22.74 -11.29
N ASP A 301 -3.22 -21.74 -10.43
CA ASP A 301 -3.01 -21.73 -8.99
C ASP A 301 -4.36 -21.77 -8.26
N PHE A 302 -5.01 -22.96 -8.29
CA PHE A 302 -6.34 -23.16 -7.70
C PHE A 302 -6.23 -23.25 -6.17
N ASP A 303 -6.55 -22.15 -5.48
CA ASP A 303 -6.55 -22.08 -4.03
C ASP A 303 -7.73 -22.81 -3.40
N ASP A 304 -8.91 -22.80 -4.05
CA ASP A 304 -10.16 -23.27 -3.48
C ASP A 304 -10.91 -24.26 -4.36
N ALA A 305 -11.62 -25.16 -3.69
CA ALA A 305 -12.61 -26.06 -4.27
C ALA A 305 -13.85 -26.08 -3.38
N VAL A 306 -15.01 -26.17 -4.01
CA VAL A 306 -16.29 -26.09 -3.32
C VAL A 306 -17.18 -27.30 -3.66
N TYR A 307 -18.00 -27.67 -2.68
CA TYR A 307 -19.08 -28.64 -2.83
C TYR A 307 -20.25 -28.24 -1.94
N CYS A 308 -21.45 -28.35 -2.43
CA CYS A 308 -22.67 -28.05 -1.69
C CYS A 308 -23.74 -29.14 -1.91
N GLU A 309 -24.41 -29.48 -0.82
CA GLU A 309 -25.63 -30.33 -0.87
C GLU A 309 -26.76 -29.72 -0.05
N ARG A 310 -27.98 -30.04 -0.40
CA ARG A 310 -29.15 -29.66 0.38
C ARG A 310 -29.24 -30.53 1.63
N ARG A 311 -29.47 -29.91 2.78
CA ARG A 311 -29.67 -30.61 4.06
C ARG A 311 -30.93 -30.08 4.75
N GLY A 312 -32.01 -30.85 4.66
CA GLY A 312 -33.32 -30.42 5.14
C GLY A 312 -33.79 -29.14 4.43
N LYS A 313 -34.04 -28.08 5.17
CA LYS A 313 -34.41 -26.76 4.63
C LYS A 313 -33.18 -25.86 4.31
N GLY A 314 -31.98 -26.26 4.70
CA GLY A 314 -30.73 -25.51 4.50
C GLY A 314 -29.78 -26.25 3.56
N PHE A 315 -28.50 -25.97 3.78
CA PHE A 315 -27.39 -26.42 2.95
C PHE A 315 -26.23 -26.87 3.82
N LYS A 316 -25.45 -27.80 3.31
CA LYS A 316 -24.13 -28.12 3.81
C LYS A 316 -23.13 -27.75 2.74
N LEU A 317 -22.19 -26.87 3.10
CA LEU A 317 -21.15 -26.34 2.23
C LEU A 317 -19.78 -26.79 2.72
N TRP A 318 -18.97 -27.31 1.81
CA TRP A 318 -17.55 -27.56 2.00
C TRP A 318 -16.75 -26.55 1.18
N VAL A 319 -15.87 -25.82 1.84
CA VAL A 319 -14.87 -24.97 1.23
C VAL A 319 -13.52 -25.58 1.56
N ALA A 320 -12.90 -26.22 0.57
CA ALA A 320 -11.59 -26.84 0.70
C ALA A 320 -10.53 -25.89 0.13
N ILE A 321 -9.57 -25.50 0.96
CA ILE A 321 -8.50 -24.57 0.61
C ILE A 321 -7.17 -25.31 0.58
N ALA A 322 -6.35 -25.05 -0.41
CA ALA A 322 -5.01 -25.61 -0.58
C ALA A 322 -4.20 -25.55 0.73
N ASP A 323 -3.70 -26.69 1.21
CA ASP A 323 -2.94 -26.76 2.46
C ASP A 323 -1.47 -26.42 2.25
N VAL A 324 -1.19 -25.17 1.89
CA VAL A 324 0.17 -24.63 1.70
C VAL A 324 1.01 -24.81 2.96
N SER A 325 0.39 -24.64 4.14
CA SER A 325 1.08 -24.73 5.44
C SER A 325 1.59 -26.14 5.78
N HIS A 326 1.23 -27.15 5.00
CA HIS A 326 1.82 -28.49 5.10
C HIS A 326 3.22 -28.53 4.45
N TYR A 327 3.38 -27.87 3.33
CA TYR A 327 4.62 -27.87 2.54
C TYR A 327 5.58 -26.76 2.94
N VAL A 328 5.07 -25.58 3.24
CA VAL A 328 5.84 -24.39 3.63
C VAL A 328 5.79 -24.24 5.15
N GLN A 329 6.86 -24.72 5.81
CA GLN A 329 6.95 -24.68 7.26
C GLN A 329 7.41 -23.31 7.75
N HIS A 330 6.96 -22.93 8.96
CA HIS A 330 7.35 -21.66 9.54
C HIS A 330 8.86 -21.54 9.69
N GLY A 331 9.45 -20.46 9.15
CA GLY A 331 10.87 -20.14 9.23
C GLY A 331 11.77 -20.91 8.27
N ASP A 332 11.23 -21.77 7.39
CA ASP A 332 12.03 -22.35 6.31
C ASP A 332 12.36 -21.32 5.22
N VAL A 333 13.27 -21.66 4.32
CA VAL A 333 13.73 -20.71 3.28
C VAL A 333 12.62 -20.26 2.34
N ILE A 334 11.60 -21.11 2.07
CA ILE A 334 10.47 -20.77 1.22
C ILE A 334 9.51 -19.86 1.99
N ASP A 335 9.30 -20.09 3.28
CA ASP A 335 8.47 -19.23 4.14
C ASP A 335 9.06 -17.82 4.27
N LEU A 336 10.38 -17.71 4.45
CA LEU A 336 11.06 -16.42 4.53
C LEU A 336 10.89 -15.62 3.23
N GLU A 337 11.07 -16.28 2.09
CA GLU A 337 10.85 -15.67 0.77
C GLU A 337 9.38 -15.29 0.54
N ALA A 338 8.44 -16.18 0.89
CA ALA A 338 7.00 -15.92 0.78
C ALA A 338 6.56 -14.74 1.67
N ARG A 339 7.15 -14.62 2.87
CA ARG A 339 6.92 -13.48 3.76
C ARG A 339 7.42 -12.18 3.14
N GLU A 340 8.63 -12.16 2.57
CA GLU A 340 9.19 -10.96 1.92
C GLU A 340 8.34 -10.51 0.73
N ARG A 341 7.87 -11.45 -0.09
CA ARG A 341 6.97 -11.17 -1.21
C ARG A 341 5.60 -10.69 -0.74
N GLY A 342 5.07 -11.24 0.33
CA GLY A 342 3.77 -10.95 0.94
C GLY A 342 2.58 -11.44 0.14
N ASN A 343 2.64 -11.35 -1.19
CA ASN A 343 1.60 -11.82 -2.11
C ASN A 343 2.14 -12.07 -3.52
N SER A 344 1.40 -12.82 -4.33
CA SER A 344 1.64 -12.89 -5.78
C SER A 344 1.21 -11.59 -6.46
N VAL A 345 1.90 -11.22 -7.55
CA VAL A 345 1.57 -10.03 -8.35
C VAL A 345 1.12 -10.47 -9.74
N TYR A 346 -0.06 -10.03 -10.16
CA TYR A 346 -0.69 -10.43 -11.42
C TYR A 346 -0.64 -9.27 -12.42
N PHE A 347 0.38 -9.26 -13.27
CA PHE A 347 0.43 -8.36 -14.43
C PHE A 347 -0.41 -8.92 -15.59
N PRO A 348 -0.85 -8.11 -16.53
CA PRO A 348 -1.73 -8.55 -17.64
C PRO A 348 -1.22 -9.76 -18.43
N ARG A 349 0.10 -9.99 -18.49
CA ARG A 349 0.72 -11.09 -19.26
C ARG A 349 1.69 -11.95 -18.45
N ARG A 350 1.96 -11.62 -17.20
CA ARG A 350 2.94 -12.30 -16.35
C ARG A 350 2.52 -12.30 -14.90
N VAL A 351 2.66 -13.45 -14.26
CA VAL A 351 2.47 -13.57 -12.81
C VAL A 351 3.83 -13.65 -12.13
N ILE A 352 4.03 -12.87 -11.08
CA ILE A 352 5.15 -13.03 -10.16
C ILE A 352 4.60 -13.75 -8.92
N PRO A 353 4.85 -15.06 -8.80
CA PRO A 353 4.23 -15.86 -7.75
C PRO A 353 4.89 -15.64 -6.39
N MET A 354 4.10 -15.73 -5.32
CA MET A 354 4.59 -15.72 -3.93
C MET A 354 5.40 -16.98 -3.61
N LEU A 355 5.02 -18.11 -4.18
CA LEU A 355 5.64 -19.42 -3.97
C LEU A 355 6.23 -19.97 -5.27
N PRO A 356 7.30 -20.78 -5.23
CA PRO A 356 7.80 -21.46 -6.42
C PRO A 356 6.71 -22.24 -7.16
N GLU A 357 6.77 -22.28 -8.49
CA GLU A 357 5.71 -22.87 -9.34
C GLU A 357 5.45 -24.35 -9.04
N VAL A 358 6.44 -25.10 -8.58
CA VAL A 358 6.25 -26.49 -8.14
C VAL A 358 5.22 -26.60 -7.00
N LEU A 359 5.08 -25.55 -6.20
CA LEU A 359 4.06 -25.44 -5.16
C LEU A 359 2.82 -24.74 -5.68
N SER A 360 2.94 -23.51 -6.19
CA SER A 360 1.80 -22.66 -6.55
C SER A 360 0.94 -23.25 -7.68
N ASN A 361 1.56 -23.77 -8.73
CA ASN A 361 0.89 -24.39 -9.88
C ASN A 361 0.86 -25.94 -9.78
N GLY A 362 1.66 -26.51 -8.86
CA GLY A 362 1.88 -27.94 -8.69
C GLY A 362 1.17 -28.52 -7.47
N LEU A 363 1.93 -28.83 -6.41
CA LEU A 363 1.45 -29.58 -5.23
C LEU A 363 0.33 -28.91 -4.46
N CYS A 364 0.34 -27.57 -4.35
CA CYS A 364 -0.68 -26.83 -3.61
C CYS A 364 -1.94 -26.61 -4.47
N SER A 365 -1.79 -26.38 -5.78
CA SER A 365 -2.92 -26.13 -6.67
C SER A 365 -3.89 -27.31 -6.67
N LEU A 366 -5.18 -27.06 -6.40
CA LEU A 366 -6.24 -28.07 -6.33
C LEU A 366 -6.65 -28.56 -7.74
N MET A 367 -5.66 -29.02 -8.49
CA MET A 367 -5.79 -29.51 -9.86
C MET A 367 -6.79 -30.66 -9.97
N PRO A 368 -7.53 -30.76 -11.08
CA PRO A 368 -8.52 -31.83 -11.27
C PRO A 368 -7.86 -33.18 -11.44
N LYS A 369 -8.55 -34.23 -10.97
CA LYS A 369 -8.20 -35.65 -11.14
C LYS A 369 -6.87 -36.08 -10.52
N VAL A 370 -6.41 -35.36 -9.49
CA VAL A 370 -5.26 -35.72 -8.67
C VAL A 370 -5.56 -35.47 -7.19
N ASP A 371 -4.91 -36.26 -6.32
CA ASP A 371 -5.05 -36.05 -4.88
C ASP A 371 -4.32 -34.79 -4.45
N ARG A 372 -4.97 -33.98 -3.60
CA ARG A 372 -4.41 -32.74 -3.05
C ARG A 372 -4.76 -32.62 -1.57
N LEU A 373 -3.82 -32.04 -0.82
CA LEU A 373 -4.03 -31.73 0.59
C LEU A 373 -4.77 -30.40 0.72
N CYS A 374 -5.74 -30.37 1.62
CA CYS A 374 -6.52 -29.17 1.88
C CYS A 374 -6.82 -28.96 3.37
N MET A 375 -7.09 -27.72 3.73
CA MET A 375 -7.78 -27.32 4.95
C MET A 375 -9.24 -27.05 4.59
N VAL A 376 -10.15 -27.68 5.28
CA VAL A 376 -11.58 -27.59 4.98
C VAL A 376 -12.29 -26.77 6.02
N CYS A 377 -13.12 -25.83 5.56
CA CYS A 377 -14.20 -25.22 6.33
C CYS A 377 -15.51 -25.86 5.89
N GLU A 378 -16.09 -26.67 6.75
CA GLU A 378 -17.38 -27.34 6.55
C GLU A 378 -18.45 -26.59 7.34
N MET A 379 -19.52 -26.18 6.67
CA MET A 379 -20.54 -25.29 7.24
C MET A 379 -21.95 -25.85 7.03
N ASP A 380 -22.78 -25.81 8.06
CA ASP A 380 -24.23 -25.95 7.97
C ASP A 380 -24.85 -24.56 7.89
N ILE A 381 -25.55 -24.27 6.77
CA ILE A 381 -26.06 -22.93 6.45
C ILE A 381 -27.58 -23.01 6.29
N SER A 382 -28.32 -22.10 6.93
CA SER A 382 -29.77 -22.01 6.82
C SER A 382 -30.21 -21.59 5.40
N ALA A 383 -31.47 -21.80 5.05
CA ALA A 383 -32.06 -21.30 3.81
C ALA A 383 -32.04 -19.77 3.69
N ARG A 384 -31.75 -19.04 4.78
CA ARG A 384 -31.63 -17.58 4.83
C ARG A 384 -30.18 -17.11 4.68
N GLY A 385 -29.22 -18.05 4.59
CA GLY A 385 -27.80 -17.73 4.51
C GLY A 385 -27.08 -17.57 5.86
N ASP A 386 -27.75 -17.90 7.00
CA ASP A 386 -27.10 -17.83 8.30
C ASP A 386 -26.27 -19.08 8.55
N ILE A 387 -25.01 -18.94 8.95
CA ILE A 387 -24.13 -20.03 9.31
C ILE A 387 -24.51 -20.51 10.71
N ALA A 388 -25.00 -21.75 10.83
CA ALA A 388 -25.45 -22.32 12.10
C ALA A 388 -24.32 -23.02 12.86
N VAL A 389 -23.54 -23.82 12.16
CA VAL A 389 -22.41 -24.60 12.70
C VAL A 389 -21.33 -24.69 11.63
N TYR A 390 -20.09 -24.67 12.07
CA TYR A 390 -18.94 -24.91 11.19
C TYR A 390 -17.84 -25.69 11.92
N ARG A 391 -16.96 -26.33 11.15
CA ARG A 391 -15.74 -26.97 11.65
C ARG A 391 -14.60 -26.84 10.67
N PHE A 392 -13.37 -26.78 11.19
CA PHE A 392 -12.13 -26.82 10.43
C PHE A 392 -11.42 -28.14 10.65
N TYR A 393 -10.84 -28.69 9.58
CA TYR A 393 -10.02 -29.89 9.66
C TYR A 393 -9.11 -30.04 8.44
N PRO A 394 -7.94 -30.69 8.58
CA PRO A 394 -7.11 -31.06 7.44
C PRO A 394 -7.71 -32.27 6.71
N ALA A 395 -7.68 -32.25 5.40
CA ALA A 395 -8.22 -33.34 4.58
C ALA A 395 -7.34 -33.61 3.34
N VAL A 396 -7.64 -34.73 2.68
CA VAL A 396 -7.22 -35.03 1.31
C VAL A 396 -8.45 -35.01 0.42
N MET A 397 -8.33 -34.35 -0.72
CA MET A 397 -9.41 -34.27 -1.70
C MET A 397 -8.95 -34.68 -3.09
N HIS A 398 -9.93 -34.93 -3.98
CA HIS A 398 -9.74 -35.25 -5.39
C HIS A 398 -10.72 -34.42 -6.20
N SER A 399 -10.26 -33.31 -6.82
CA SER A 399 -11.15 -32.43 -7.59
C SER A 399 -11.74 -33.18 -8.79
N ARG A 400 -13.07 -33.19 -8.91
CA ARG A 400 -13.78 -33.85 -10.02
C ARG A 400 -13.61 -33.12 -11.34
N ALA A 401 -13.56 -31.79 -11.31
CA ALA A 401 -13.41 -30.97 -12.50
C ALA A 401 -12.82 -29.61 -12.16
N ARG A 402 -12.05 -29.06 -13.10
CA ARG A 402 -11.77 -27.66 -13.21
C ARG A 402 -12.87 -27.01 -14.06
N LEU A 403 -13.69 -26.19 -13.44
CA LEU A 403 -14.73 -25.42 -14.12
C LEU A 403 -14.28 -23.97 -14.28
N THR A 404 -14.87 -23.26 -15.24
CA THR A 404 -14.68 -21.83 -15.38
C THR A 404 -15.96 -21.09 -15.01
N TYR A 405 -15.82 -19.81 -14.61
CA TYR A 405 -16.98 -18.97 -14.31
C TYR A 405 -17.98 -18.92 -15.46
N THR A 406 -17.48 -18.91 -16.71
CA THR A 406 -18.31 -18.91 -17.92
C THR A 406 -19.13 -20.20 -18.03
N ARG A 407 -18.48 -21.38 -17.85
CA ARG A 407 -19.17 -22.65 -17.94
C ARG A 407 -20.21 -22.86 -16.84
N VAL A 408 -19.88 -22.43 -15.61
CA VAL A 408 -20.81 -22.51 -14.48
C VAL A 408 -22.00 -21.58 -14.70
N ALA A 409 -21.79 -20.35 -15.19
CA ALA A 409 -22.88 -19.46 -15.53
C ALA A 409 -23.81 -20.05 -16.58
N GLN A 410 -23.29 -20.68 -17.64
CA GLN A 410 -24.08 -21.35 -18.67
C GLN A 410 -24.96 -22.47 -18.08
N VAL A 411 -24.43 -23.27 -17.14
CA VAL A 411 -25.21 -24.32 -16.45
C VAL A 411 -26.31 -23.75 -15.58
N ILE A 412 -26.04 -22.62 -14.91
CA ILE A 412 -27.01 -21.93 -14.05
C ILE A 412 -28.14 -21.34 -14.90
N GLU A 413 -27.82 -20.72 -16.02
CA GLU A 413 -28.78 -20.08 -16.93
C GLU A 413 -29.61 -21.09 -17.70
N ASP A 414 -28.98 -22.15 -18.19
CA ASP A 414 -29.67 -23.26 -18.93
C ASP A 414 -29.25 -24.64 -18.40
N PRO A 415 -29.96 -25.16 -17.36
CA PRO A 415 -29.67 -26.47 -16.79
C PRO A 415 -29.96 -27.65 -17.73
N GLN A 416 -30.54 -27.44 -18.92
CA GLN A 416 -30.81 -28.44 -19.96
C GLN A 416 -29.90 -28.23 -21.19
N GLY A 417 -29.07 -27.20 -21.20
CA GLY A 417 -28.19 -26.82 -22.29
C GLY A 417 -27.07 -27.83 -22.56
N GLU A 418 -26.26 -27.55 -23.55
CA GLU A 418 -25.13 -28.38 -23.96
C GLU A 418 -24.10 -28.55 -22.84
N THR A 419 -23.65 -27.45 -22.23
CA THR A 419 -22.70 -27.47 -21.10
C THR A 419 -23.24 -28.24 -19.91
N ALA A 420 -24.55 -28.17 -19.61
CA ALA A 420 -25.17 -28.94 -18.54
C ALA A 420 -25.21 -30.46 -18.85
N ARG A 421 -25.37 -30.82 -20.10
CA ARG A 421 -25.31 -32.26 -20.52
C ARG A 421 -23.89 -32.81 -20.37
N GLU A 422 -22.86 -32.05 -20.71
CA GLU A 422 -21.47 -32.44 -20.50
C GLU A 422 -21.14 -32.62 -19.02
N LEU A 423 -21.68 -31.75 -18.16
CA LEU A 423 -21.46 -31.74 -16.71
C LEU A 423 -22.58 -32.42 -15.92
N LYS A 424 -23.31 -33.35 -16.52
CA LYS A 424 -24.54 -33.97 -15.98
C LYS A 424 -24.42 -34.39 -14.51
N GLU A 425 -23.29 -34.97 -14.12
CA GLU A 425 -23.07 -35.43 -12.73
C GLU A 425 -22.92 -34.28 -11.74
N LEU A 426 -22.46 -33.13 -12.20
CA LEU A 426 -22.20 -31.96 -11.37
C LEU A 426 -23.37 -30.98 -11.31
N VAL A 427 -24.31 -31.05 -12.27
CA VAL A 427 -25.45 -30.12 -12.33
C VAL A 427 -26.24 -30.05 -11.02
N PRO A 428 -26.59 -31.14 -10.32
CA PRO A 428 -27.32 -31.07 -9.04
C PRO A 428 -26.55 -30.27 -7.97
N HIS A 429 -25.22 -30.36 -7.94
CA HIS A 429 -24.35 -29.68 -6.99
C HIS A 429 -24.21 -28.20 -7.33
N LEU A 430 -24.09 -27.87 -8.62
CA LEU A 430 -24.07 -26.48 -9.09
C LEU A 430 -25.39 -25.76 -8.82
N GLN A 431 -26.53 -26.47 -8.98
CA GLN A 431 -27.84 -25.97 -8.61
C GLN A 431 -28.01 -25.78 -7.10
N ALA A 432 -27.42 -26.66 -6.28
CA ALA A 432 -27.40 -26.49 -4.82
C ALA A 432 -26.56 -25.27 -4.41
N LEU A 433 -25.39 -25.08 -5.03
CA LEU A 433 -24.56 -23.91 -4.85
C LEU A 433 -25.28 -22.61 -5.23
N GLN A 434 -25.98 -22.59 -6.37
CA GLN A 434 -26.78 -21.45 -6.80
C GLN A 434 -27.90 -21.12 -5.81
N ALA A 435 -28.60 -22.13 -5.30
CA ALA A 435 -29.65 -21.93 -4.30
C ALA A 435 -29.09 -21.42 -2.97
N LEU A 436 -27.93 -21.92 -2.55
CA LEU A 436 -27.19 -21.40 -1.39
C LEU A 436 -26.80 -19.93 -1.59
N TYR A 437 -26.20 -19.60 -2.74
CA TYR A 437 -25.81 -18.24 -3.11
C TYR A 437 -26.99 -17.26 -2.96
N GLN A 438 -28.19 -17.61 -3.41
CA GLN A 438 -29.39 -16.78 -3.25
C GLN A 438 -29.73 -16.53 -1.77
N GLY A 439 -29.45 -17.48 -0.88
CA GLY A 439 -29.57 -17.31 0.57
C GLY A 439 -28.53 -16.34 1.13
N LEU A 440 -27.25 -16.53 0.75
CA LEU A 440 -26.13 -15.71 1.21
C LEU A 440 -26.24 -14.25 0.77
N VAL A 441 -26.66 -13.99 -0.47
CA VAL A 441 -26.93 -12.61 -0.97
C VAL A 441 -28.02 -11.92 -0.17
N LYS A 442 -29.09 -12.65 0.20
CA LYS A 442 -30.13 -12.09 1.07
C LYS A 442 -29.59 -11.76 2.45
N ALA A 443 -28.78 -12.65 3.04
CA ALA A 443 -28.13 -12.39 4.33
C ALA A 443 -27.19 -11.18 4.24
N ARG A 444 -26.42 -11.04 3.16
CA ARG A 444 -25.57 -9.87 2.85
C ARG A 444 -26.37 -8.57 2.84
N ALA A 445 -27.51 -8.57 2.15
CA ALA A 445 -28.39 -7.40 2.08
C ALA A 445 -28.99 -7.04 3.44
N VAL A 446 -29.42 -8.03 4.24
CA VAL A 446 -29.95 -7.82 5.60
C VAL A 446 -28.89 -7.26 6.54
N ARG A 447 -27.65 -7.76 6.46
CA ARG A 447 -26.49 -7.25 7.20
C ARG A 447 -26.16 -5.82 6.83
N GLY A 448 -26.47 -5.39 5.59
CA GLY A 448 -26.22 -4.04 5.10
C GLY A 448 -24.80 -3.87 4.58
N ALA A 449 -24.19 -4.91 4.01
CA ALA A 449 -22.92 -4.80 3.32
C ALA A 449 -23.02 -3.83 2.13
N ILE A 450 -21.96 -3.08 1.89
CA ILE A 450 -21.87 -2.12 0.79
C ILE A 450 -21.50 -2.90 -0.48
N ASP A 451 -22.20 -2.65 -1.57
CA ASP A 451 -21.93 -3.29 -2.87
C ASP A 451 -21.77 -2.21 -3.94
N PHE A 452 -20.52 -1.80 -4.19
CA PHE A 452 -20.19 -0.87 -5.25
C PHE A 452 -20.04 -1.61 -6.57
N GLU A 453 -20.71 -1.13 -7.60
CA GLU A 453 -20.53 -1.62 -8.97
C GLU A 453 -19.42 -0.82 -9.65
N THR A 454 -18.19 -1.34 -9.60
CA THR A 454 -17.03 -0.78 -10.32
C THR A 454 -16.83 -1.49 -11.64
N VAL A 455 -16.46 -0.75 -12.67
CA VAL A 455 -16.09 -1.31 -13.97
C VAL A 455 -14.61 -1.68 -13.93
N GLU A 456 -14.32 -2.97 -13.90
CA GLU A 456 -12.98 -3.50 -14.12
C GLU A 456 -12.79 -3.76 -15.61
N THR A 457 -11.56 -3.65 -16.12
CA THR A 457 -11.27 -3.87 -17.54
C THR A 457 -10.29 -5.02 -17.72
N GLN A 458 -10.46 -5.77 -18.80
CA GLN A 458 -9.55 -6.81 -19.24
C GLN A 458 -8.93 -6.41 -20.58
N MET A 459 -7.62 -6.60 -20.69
CA MET A 459 -6.87 -6.36 -21.92
C MET A 459 -6.69 -7.68 -22.67
N PHE A 460 -6.97 -7.67 -23.96
CA PHE A 460 -6.67 -8.77 -24.87
C PHE A 460 -5.47 -8.39 -25.73
N PHE A 461 -4.59 -9.34 -25.93
CA PHE A 461 -3.34 -9.14 -26.64
C PHE A 461 -3.30 -9.98 -27.91
N ASP A 462 -2.67 -9.46 -28.95
CA ASP A 462 -2.35 -10.17 -30.17
C ASP A 462 -1.10 -11.08 -29.99
N ASP A 463 -0.74 -11.80 -31.05
CA ASP A 463 0.42 -12.70 -31.04
C ASP A 463 1.77 -11.96 -30.91
N GLU A 464 1.81 -10.65 -31.22
CA GLU A 464 2.97 -9.78 -31.03
C GLU A 464 3.06 -9.19 -29.61
N GLY A 465 2.04 -9.45 -28.77
CA GLY A 465 1.94 -8.95 -27.41
C GLY A 465 1.48 -7.50 -27.30
N LYS A 466 0.86 -6.94 -28.35
CA LYS A 466 0.20 -5.64 -28.34
C LYS A 466 -1.25 -5.78 -27.91
N ILE A 467 -1.81 -4.73 -27.29
CA ILE A 467 -3.22 -4.73 -26.95
C ILE A 467 -4.06 -4.69 -28.24
N GLU A 468 -4.86 -5.74 -28.44
CA GLU A 468 -5.85 -5.80 -29.50
C GLU A 468 -7.11 -4.99 -29.11
N ARG A 469 -7.58 -5.21 -27.88
CA ARG A 469 -8.78 -4.53 -27.34
C ARG A 469 -8.79 -4.51 -25.82
N ILE A 470 -9.48 -3.51 -25.27
CA ILE A 470 -9.78 -3.38 -23.84
C ILE A 470 -11.31 -3.50 -23.71
N VAL A 471 -11.78 -4.42 -22.87
CA VAL A 471 -13.20 -4.64 -22.63
C VAL A 471 -13.53 -4.63 -21.14
N PRO A 472 -14.76 -4.25 -20.74
CA PRO A 472 -15.15 -4.37 -19.35
C PRO A 472 -15.27 -5.83 -18.94
N THR A 473 -14.79 -6.15 -17.76
CA THR A 473 -14.95 -7.47 -17.15
C THR A 473 -16.40 -7.67 -16.75
N GLN A 474 -17.07 -8.63 -17.34
CA GLN A 474 -18.44 -8.98 -16.97
C GLN A 474 -18.44 -9.96 -15.80
N ARG A 475 -18.75 -9.47 -14.60
CA ARG A 475 -18.97 -10.34 -13.43
C ARG A 475 -20.34 -11.00 -13.54
N ASN A 476 -20.36 -12.33 -13.67
CA ASN A 476 -21.60 -13.13 -13.69
C ASN A 476 -21.91 -13.73 -12.31
N ASP A 477 -23.04 -14.41 -12.18
CA ASP A 477 -23.47 -15.03 -10.91
C ASP A 477 -22.48 -16.06 -10.38
N ALA A 478 -21.72 -16.75 -11.25
CA ALA A 478 -20.73 -17.72 -10.82
C ALA A 478 -19.56 -17.07 -10.06
N HIS A 479 -19.11 -15.87 -10.47
CA HIS A 479 -18.12 -15.10 -9.73
C HIS A 479 -18.62 -14.73 -8.33
N ARG A 480 -19.84 -14.20 -8.26
CA ARG A 480 -20.47 -13.78 -6.99
C ARG A 480 -20.74 -14.96 -6.07
N LEU A 481 -21.10 -16.12 -6.63
CA LEU A 481 -21.32 -17.36 -5.89
C LEU A 481 -20.05 -17.80 -5.17
N ILE A 482 -18.92 -17.85 -5.88
CA ILE A 482 -17.63 -18.23 -5.27
C ILE A 482 -17.20 -17.18 -4.25
N GLU A 483 -17.34 -15.88 -4.56
CA GLU A 483 -17.08 -14.81 -3.60
C GLU A 483 -17.84 -15.01 -2.28
N GLU A 484 -19.14 -15.28 -2.32
CA GLU A 484 -19.94 -15.51 -1.12
C GLU A 484 -19.52 -16.76 -0.33
N CYS A 485 -19.14 -17.85 -1.03
CA CYS A 485 -18.59 -19.04 -0.38
C CYS A 485 -17.27 -18.74 0.35
N MET A 486 -16.38 -17.94 -0.28
CA MET A 486 -15.11 -17.53 0.31
C MET A 486 -15.32 -16.57 1.48
N LEU A 487 -16.23 -15.61 1.37
CA LEU A 487 -16.62 -14.74 2.48
C LEU A 487 -17.12 -15.53 3.69
N ALA A 488 -17.98 -16.53 3.47
CA ALA A 488 -18.49 -17.40 4.54
C ALA A 488 -17.35 -18.14 5.26
N ALA A 489 -16.41 -18.74 4.51
CA ALA A 489 -15.26 -19.44 5.09
C ALA A 489 -14.32 -18.50 5.84
N ASN A 490 -14.06 -17.29 5.32
CA ASN A 490 -13.23 -16.27 5.96
C ASN A 490 -13.83 -15.78 7.30
N VAL A 491 -15.15 -15.59 7.35
CA VAL A 491 -15.87 -15.23 8.59
C VAL A 491 -15.77 -16.36 9.62
N CYS A 492 -15.97 -17.61 9.21
CA CYS A 492 -15.78 -18.76 10.08
C CYS A 492 -14.35 -18.86 10.62
N ALA A 493 -13.34 -18.56 9.82
CA ALA A 493 -11.94 -18.57 10.25
C ALA A 493 -11.67 -17.48 11.30
N SER A 494 -12.22 -16.30 11.09
CA SER A 494 -12.15 -15.19 12.04
C SER A 494 -12.81 -15.55 13.39
N ASP A 495 -14.03 -16.07 13.36
CA ASP A 495 -14.79 -16.49 14.53
C ASP A 495 -14.10 -17.66 15.27
N PHE A 496 -13.57 -18.65 14.51
CA PHE A 496 -12.85 -19.79 15.06
C PHE A 496 -11.63 -19.40 15.89
N LEU A 497 -10.84 -18.43 15.41
CA LEU A 497 -9.64 -17.96 16.09
C LEU A 497 -9.98 -17.03 17.25
N SER A 498 -10.92 -16.09 17.07
CA SER A 498 -11.30 -15.14 18.11
C SER A 498 -11.99 -15.83 19.29
N SER A 499 -12.87 -16.82 19.03
CA SER A 499 -13.53 -17.59 20.09
C SER A 499 -12.58 -18.42 20.96
N ARG A 500 -11.35 -18.65 20.48
CA ARG A 500 -10.26 -19.36 21.17
C ARG A 500 -9.18 -18.42 21.69
N GLU A 501 -9.39 -17.12 21.59
CA GLU A 501 -8.40 -16.11 21.96
C GLU A 501 -7.01 -16.35 21.29
N HIS A 502 -7.02 -16.93 20.09
CA HIS A 502 -5.80 -17.20 19.33
C HIS A 502 -5.41 -15.96 18.53
N PRO A 503 -4.13 -15.49 18.61
CA PRO A 503 -3.70 -14.34 17.83
C PRO A 503 -3.82 -14.61 16.33
N ALA A 504 -4.22 -13.58 15.60
CA ALA A 504 -4.42 -13.65 14.16
C ALA A 504 -4.31 -12.26 13.51
N LEU A 505 -4.11 -12.22 12.20
CA LEU A 505 -4.29 -11.01 11.42
C LEU A 505 -5.75 -10.93 10.95
N TYR A 506 -6.43 -9.85 11.33
CA TYR A 506 -7.73 -9.50 10.77
C TYR A 506 -7.54 -8.64 9.53
N ARG A 507 -8.47 -8.76 8.58
CA ARG A 507 -8.63 -7.81 7.50
C ARG A 507 -9.61 -6.74 7.97
N VAL A 508 -9.08 -5.61 8.38
CA VAL A 508 -9.88 -4.54 8.97
C VAL A 508 -10.16 -3.44 7.96
N HIS A 509 -11.36 -2.87 8.06
CA HIS A 509 -11.78 -1.76 7.22
C HIS A 509 -12.60 -0.80 8.06
N GLU A 510 -12.04 0.36 8.35
CA GLU A 510 -12.73 1.39 9.11
C GLU A 510 -13.66 2.22 8.23
N GLY A 511 -14.63 2.88 8.84
CA GLY A 511 -15.50 3.86 8.19
C GLY A 511 -14.74 5.12 7.73
N PRO A 512 -15.44 6.10 7.15
CA PRO A 512 -14.84 7.34 6.68
C PRO A 512 -14.25 8.16 7.84
N THR A 513 -13.20 8.94 7.55
CA THR A 513 -12.75 9.95 8.51
C THR A 513 -13.77 11.09 8.61
N PRO A 514 -13.78 11.86 9.73
CA PRO A 514 -14.70 12.99 9.88
C PRO A 514 -14.64 13.99 8.71
N GLU A 515 -13.45 14.28 8.20
CA GLU A 515 -13.21 15.20 7.08
C GLU A 515 -13.81 14.65 5.79
N LYS A 516 -13.53 13.38 5.46
CA LYS A 516 -14.07 12.71 4.28
C LYS A 516 -15.60 12.60 4.36
N LEU A 517 -16.15 12.34 5.54
CA LEU A 517 -17.59 12.29 5.76
C LEU A 517 -18.24 13.65 5.54
N ALA A 518 -17.64 14.72 6.05
CA ALA A 518 -18.13 16.08 5.86
C ALA A 518 -18.13 16.46 4.36
N ALA A 519 -17.03 16.19 3.67
CA ALA A 519 -16.93 16.43 2.22
C ALA A 519 -17.96 15.62 1.40
N LEU A 520 -18.14 14.33 1.74
CA LEU A 520 -19.18 13.51 1.10
C LEU A 520 -20.58 14.07 1.30
N ARG A 521 -20.92 14.52 2.50
CA ARG A 521 -22.23 15.09 2.81
C ARG A 521 -22.49 16.40 2.08
N GLU A 522 -21.48 17.25 1.97
CA GLU A 522 -21.56 18.49 1.20
C GLU A 522 -21.85 18.19 -0.25
N PHE A 523 -21.09 17.26 -0.84
CA PHE A 523 -21.31 16.81 -2.21
C PHE A 523 -22.73 16.23 -2.42
N LEU A 524 -23.21 15.33 -1.56
CA LEU A 524 -24.53 14.71 -1.69
C LEU A 524 -25.68 15.72 -1.63
N ARG A 525 -25.54 16.82 -0.87
CA ARG A 525 -26.56 17.88 -0.81
C ARG A 525 -26.79 18.55 -2.17
N GLU A 526 -25.76 18.72 -2.99
CA GLU A 526 -25.88 19.28 -4.33
C GLU A 526 -26.77 18.41 -5.24
N PHE A 527 -26.87 17.10 -4.94
CA PHE A 527 -27.71 16.15 -5.66
C PHE A 527 -29.07 15.90 -4.98
N GLY A 528 -29.40 16.67 -3.95
CA GLY A 528 -30.61 16.47 -3.16
C GLY A 528 -30.62 15.16 -2.38
N LEU A 529 -29.44 14.62 -2.04
CA LEU A 529 -29.26 13.37 -1.32
C LEU A 529 -28.73 13.61 0.09
N GLN A 530 -29.01 12.66 0.97
CA GLN A 530 -28.53 12.69 2.36
C GLN A 530 -28.08 11.30 2.77
N LEU A 531 -26.88 11.22 3.37
CA LEU A 531 -26.38 10.05 4.07
C LEU A 531 -26.87 10.09 5.52
N THR A 532 -27.60 9.06 5.95
CA THR A 532 -28.10 8.89 7.33
C THR A 532 -26.97 8.47 8.28
N GLY A 533 -27.25 8.29 9.55
CA GLY A 533 -26.32 7.75 10.55
C GLY A 533 -25.57 8.82 11.37
N GLY A 534 -25.90 10.12 11.26
CA GLY A 534 -25.25 11.19 12.05
C GLY A 534 -23.73 11.17 11.88
N ASP A 535 -22.97 11.49 12.90
CA ASP A 535 -21.51 11.60 12.83
C ASP A 535 -20.78 10.24 12.73
N ASN A 536 -21.51 9.13 12.89
CA ASN A 536 -20.97 7.78 12.78
C ASN A 536 -21.87 6.88 11.90
N PRO A 537 -21.93 7.13 10.57
CA PRO A 537 -22.73 6.30 9.67
C PRO A 537 -22.21 4.87 9.66
N GLN A 538 -23.14 3.93 9.61
CA GLN A 538 -22.84 2.50 9.49
C GLN A 538 -22.87 2.07 8.02
N ALA A 539 -22.30 0.89 7.70
CA ALA A 539 -22.32 0.31 6.37
C ALA A 539 -23.75 0.29 5.74
N LYS A 540 -24.74 -0.07 6.55
CA LYS A 540 -26.16 -0.07 6.14
C LYS A 540 -26.70 1.29 5.67
N ASP A 541 -26.14 2.40 6.14
CA ASP A 541 -26.53 3.74 5.70
C ASP A 541 -26.02 4.01 4.29
N TYR A 542 -24.78 3.57 4.00
CA TYR A 542 -24.23 3.57 2.64
C TYR A 542 -25.00 2.64 1.71
N ALA A 543 -25.30 1.42 2.14
CA ALA A 543 -26.05 0.45 1.34
C ALA A 543 -27.44 0.97 0.98
N ARG A 544 -28.17 1.61 1.92
CA ARG A 544 -29.46 2.25 1.65
C ARG A 544 -29.36 3.41 0.67
N LEU A 545 -28.30 4.20 0.76
CA LEU A 545 -28.06 5.29 -0.19
C LEU A 545 -27.77 4.73 -1.57
N LEU A 546 -26.94 3.68 -1.69
CA LEU A 546 -26.65 3.00 -2.97
C LEU A 546 -27.93 2.48 -3.63
N GLU A 547 -28.81 1.81 -2.90
CA GLU A 547 -30.09 1.36 -3.43
C GLU A 547 -30.95 2.52 -3.95
N LYS A 548 -30.98 3.66 -3.23
CA LYS A 548 -31.71 4.85 -3.62
C LYS A 548 -31.19 5.49 -4.91
N ILE A 549 -29.88 5.40 -5.15
CA ILE A 549 -29.26 6.05 -6.32
C ILE A 549 -29.23 5.15 -7.58
N LYS A 550 -29.46 3.83 -7.45
CA LYS A 550 -29.43 2.88 -8.58
C LYS A 550 -30.18 3.33 -9.85
N PRO A 551 -31.42 3.88 -9.76
CA PRO A 551 -32.17 4.30 -10.95
C PRO A 551 -31.73 5.65 -11.53
N ARG A 552 -30.74 6.31 -10.95
CA ARG A 552 -30.31 7.64 -11.35
C ARG A 552 -29.31 7.61 -12.52
N PRO A 553 -29.36 8.56 -13.43
CA PRO A 553 -28.38 8.64 -14.53
C PRO A 553 -26.96 8.97 -14.07
N ASP A 554 -26.81 9.58 -12.87
CA ASP A 554 -25.55 9.97 -12.25
C ASP A 554 -25.04 8.92 -11.21
N VAL A 555 -25.57 7.69 -11.23
CA VAL A 555 -25.25 6.61 -10.28
C VAL A 555 -23.75 6.34 -10.20
N GLN A 556 -23.04 6.28 -11.33
CA GLN A 556 -21.60 5.99 -11.36
C GLN A 556 -20.78 7.08 -10.66
N LEU A 557 -21.13 8.34 -10.88
CA LEU A 557 -20.56 9.47 -10.19
C LEU A 557 -20.73 9.36 -8.67
N LEU A 558 -21.96 9.15 -8.22
CA LEU A 558 -22.30 9.08 -6.81
C LEU A 558 -21.58 7.91 -6.12
N GLN A 559 -21.55 6.73 -6.75
CA GLN A 559 -20.82 5.57 -6.26
C GLN A 559 -19.32 5.84 -6.14
N THR A 560 -18.71 6.49 -7.14
CA THR A 560 -17.29 6.84 -7.13
C THR A 560 -16.93 7.74 -5.94
N VAL A 561 -17.73 8.79 -5.70
CA VAL A 561 -17.46 9.71 -4.59
C VAL A 561 -17.71 9.03 -3.24
N MET A 562 -18.74 8.21 -3.13
CA MET A 562 -19.01 7.40 -1.94
C MET A 562 -17.85 6.42 -1.63
N LEU A 563 -17.34 5.73 -2.65
CA LEU A 563 -16.20 4.82 -2.51
C LEU A 563 -14.93 5.57 -2.06
N ARG A 564 -14.61 6.71 -2.67
CA ARG A 564 -13.46 7.56 -2.30
C ARG A 564 -13.53 8.13 -0.89
N SER A 565 -14.72 8.23 -0.31
CA SER A 565 -14.91 8.67 1.07
C SER A 565 -14.45 7.64 2.11
N LEU A 566 -14.38 6.36 1.74
CA LEU A 566 -13.98 5.28 2.64
C LEU A 566 -12.46 5.25 2.84
N ARG A 567 -12.04 4.57 3.91
CA ARG A 567 -10.63 4.23 4.14
C ARG A 567 -10.26 2.99 3.32
N GLN A 568 -8.98 2.72 3.22
CA GLN A 568 -8.47 1.48 2.64
C GLN A 568 -8.46 0.38 3.70
N ALA A 569 -8.78 -0.85 3.31
CA ALA A 569 -8.66 -2.01 4.18
C ALA A 569 -7.18 -2.37 4.40
N VAL A 570 -6.83 -2.81 5.61
CA VAL A 570 -5.47 -3.19 6.00
C VAL A 570 -5.48 -4.47 6.83
N TYR A 571 -4.30 -5.07 7.03
CA TYR A 571 -4.13 -6.18 7.97
C TYR A 571 -3.70 -5.65 9.34
N SER A 572 -4.36 -6.12 10.39
CA SER A 572 -4.08 -5.73 11.77
C SER A 572 -4.34 -6.89 12.73
N PRO A 573 -3.54 -7.06 13.80
CA PRO A 573 -3.88 -7.96 14.90
C PRO A 573 -5.03 -7.42 15.77
N GLU A 574 -5.33 -6.11 15.69
CA GLU A 574 -6.44 -5.49 16.39
C GLU A 574 -7.69 -5.54 15.50
N ASN A 575 -8.74 -6.18 16.02
CA ASN A 575 -10.00 -6.28 15.31
C ASN A 575 -10.84 -5.01 15.51
N VAL A 576 -11.04 -4.24 14.45
CA VAL A 576 -11.97 -3.09 14.43
C VAL A 576 -13.15 -3.33 13.48
N GLY A 577 -13.33 -4.57 13.02
CA GLY A 577 -14.36 -4.96 12.07
C GLY A 577 -14.05 -4.62 10.63
N HIS A 578 -14.97 -4.97 9.74
CA HIS A 578 -14.86 -4.67 8.31
C HIS A 578 -16.08 -3.88 7.83
N PHE A 579 -15.95 -2.56 7.80
CA PHE A 579 -17.04 -1.63 7.48
C PHE A 579 -17.73 -1.97 6.15
N GLY A 580 -16.99 -2.11 5.04
CA GLY A 580 -17.59 -2.36 3.73
C GLY A 580 -18.39 -3.67 3.65
N LEU A 581 -17.94 -4.73 4.31
CA LEU A 581 -18.62 -6.04 4.35
C LEU A 581 -19.65 -6.13 5.49
N ALA A 582 -19.70 -5.15 6.39
CA ALA A 582 -20.54 -5.12 7.57
C ALA A 582 -20.37 -6.37 8.48
N TYR A 583 -19.11 -6.82 8.64
CA TYR A 583 -18.74 -7.87 9.58
C TYR A 583 -18.07 -7.30 10.82
N GLU A 584 -18.38 -7.85 11.99
CA GLU A 584 -17.75 -7.50 13.27
C GLU A 584 -16.29 -7.99 13.35
N ALA A 585 -15.97 -9.07 12.67
CA ALA A 585 -14.63 -9.61 12.52
C ALA A 585 -14.49 -10.29 11.16
N TYR A 586 -13.36 -10.11 10.53
CA TYR A 586 -13.08 -10.70 9.21
C TYR A 586 -11.58 -10.98 9.06
N THR A 587 -11.24 -12.11 8.49
CA THR A 587 -9.86 -12.44 8.15
C THR A 587 -9.78 -13.08 6.77
N HIS A 588 -8.59 -13.22 6.23
CA HIS A 588 -8.35 -13.92 4.98
C HIS A 588 -7.81 -15.33 5.26
N PHE A 589 -8.49 -16.34 4.73
CA PHE A 589 -8.17 -17.75 4.88
C PHE A 589 -8.10 -18.48 3.54
N THR A 590 -8.76 -17.97 2.51
CA THR A 590 -9.13 -18.72 1.30
C THR A 590 -8.12 -18.70 0.17
N SER A 591 -6.95 -18.02 0.31
CA SER A 591 -5.96 -17.89 -0.77
C SER A 591 -4.51 -17.99 -0.30
N PRO A 592 -4.06 -19.06 0.37
CA PRO A 592 -2.71 -19.19 0.92
C PRO A 592 -1.62 -19.40 -0.14
N ILE A 593 -1.95 -19.76 -1.39
CA ILE A 593 -0.97 -19.86 -2.47
C ILE A 593 -0.46 -18.47 -2.86
N ARG A 594 -1.32 -17.45 -2.79
CA ARG A 594 -1.05 -16.11 -3.30
C ARG A 594 -1.09 -14.99 -2.28
N ARG A 595 -1.43 -15.27 -1.01
CA ARG A 595 -1.45 -14.27 0.08
C ARG A 595 -0.83 -14.85 1.34
N TYR A 596 0.23 -14.21 1.84
CA TYR A 596 0.93 -14.63 3.06
C TYR A 596 0.06 -14.56 4.34
N PRO A 597 -0.82 -13.55 4.53
CA PRO A 597 -1.75 -13.54 5.67
C PRO A 597 -2.62 -14.80 5.76
N ASP A 598 -3.08 -15.34 4.64
CA ASP A 598 -3.88 -16.57 4.60
C ASP A 598 -3.08 -17.77 5.09
N LEU A 599 -1.78 -17.85 4.72
CA LEU A 599 -0.89 -18.89 5.20
C LEU A 599 -0.69 -18.80 6.72
N LEU A 600 -0.57 -17.60 7.27
CA LEU A 600 -0.51 -17.36 8.72
C LEU A 600 -1.80 -17.85 9.41
N ILE A 601 -2.97 -17.56 8.84
CA ILE A 601 -4.26 -18.01 9.37
C ILE A 601 -4.39 -19.54 9.33
N HIS A 602 -3.94 -20.21 8.26
CA HIS A 602 -3.89 -21.68 8.21
C HIS A 602 -3.06 -22.27 9.35
N ARG A 603 -1.89 -21.72 9.62
CA ARG A 603 -1.03 -22.14 10.73
C ARG A 603 -1.67 -21.90 12.09
N SER A 604 -2.33 -20.74 12.26
CA SER A 604 -3.08 -20.40 13.47
C SER A 604 -4.24 -21.38 13.71
N ILE A 605 -5.01 -21.72 12.67
CA ILE A 605 -6.10 -22.72 12.77
C ILE A 605 -5.56 -24.08 13.14
N LYS A 606 -4.46 -24.56 12.50
CA LYS A 606 -3.84 -25.86 12.84
C LYS A 606 -3.33 -25.88 14.26
N ALA A 607 -2.69 -24.83 14.74
CA ALA A 607 -2.23 -24.72 16.13
C ALA A 607 -3.41 -24.77 17.11
N ALA A 608 -4.46 -24.01 16.84
CA ALA A 608 -5.67 -24.00 17.66
C ALA A 608 -6.37 -25.38 17.70
N LEU A 609 -6.41 -26.11 16.57
CA LEU A 609 -6.92 -27.49 16.51
C LEU A 609 -6.07 -28.46 17.33
N ALA A 610 -4.77 -28.25 17.38
CA ALA A 610 -3.84 -29.05 18.20
C ALA A 610 -3.79 -28.62 19.67
N GLY A 611 -4.55 -27.59 20.07
CA GLY A 611 -4.52 -27.03 21.43
C GLY A 611 -3.22 -26.29 21.76
N THR A 612 -2.48 -25.83 20.74
CA THR A 612 -1.25 -25.05 20.86
C THR A 612 -1.44 -23.64 20.36
N ARG A 613 -0.43 -22.78 20.52
CA ARG A 613 -0.44 -21.39 20.07
C ARG A 613 0.61 -21.20 18.99
N TYR A 614 0.23 -20.55 17.88
CA TYR A 614 1.15 -20.19 16.82
C TYR A 614 1.70 -18.79 17.04
N GLU A 615 3.01 -18.64 17.05
CA GLU A 615 3.71 -17.37 17.30
C GLU A 615 4.72 -17.10 16.19
N PRO A 616 4.33 -16.38 15.12
CA PRO A 616 5.21 -16.07 13.99
C PRO A 616 6.15 -14.89 14.26
N GLY A 617 6.18 -14.34 15.46
CA GLY A 617 6.85 -13.11 15.84
C GLY A 617 5.88 -11.97 16.13
N ASN A 618 6.26 -10.74 15.76
CA ASN A 618 5.43 -9.56 16.02
C ASN A 618 4.28 -9.45 15.01
N TRP A 619 3.07 -9.70 15.48
CA TRP A 619 1.86 -9.62 14.65
C TRP A 619 1.58 -8.23 14.09
N GLN A 620 1.94 -7.16 14.82
CA GLN A 620 1.76 -5.78 14.35
C GLN A 620 2.67 -5.49 13.16
N GLU A 621 3.94 -5.86 13.25
CA GLU A 621 4.90 -5.71 12.14
C GLU A 621 4.48 -6.54 10.93
N LEU A 622 3.97 -7.76 11.14
CA LEU A 622 3.45 -8.60 10.06
C LEU A 622 2.24 -7.98 9.38
N GLY A 623 1.32 -7.37 10.14
CA GLY A 623 0.15 -6.69 9.59
C GLY A 623 0.53 -5.48 8.72
N VAL A 624 1.46 -4.67 9.20
CA VAL A 624 2.01 -3.53 8.43
C VAL A 624 2.68 -4.02 7.16
N HIS A 625 3.57 -5.00 7.27
CA HIS A 625 4.30 -5.57 6.13
C HIS A 625 3.35 -6.13 5.06
N CYS A 626 2.38 -6.97 5.44
CA CYS A 626 1.40 -7.52 4.49
C CYS A 626 0.56 -6.43 3.81
N SER A 627 0.24 -5.35 4.52
CA SER A 627 -0.49 -4.22 3.94
C SER A 627 0.38 -3.40 2.98
N GLU A 628 1.67 -3.27 3.27
CA GLU A 628 2.63 -2.58 2.40
C GLU A 628 2.92 -3.37 1.13
N THR A 629 3.12 -4.69 1.22
CA THR A 629 3.35 -5.55 0.06
C THR A 629 2.13 -5.59 -0.87
N GLU A 630 0.92 -5.62 -0.32
CA GLU A 630 -0.32 -5.52 -1.11
C GLU A 630 -0.39 -4.18 -1.88
N ARG A 631 -0.14 -3.04 -1.21
CA ARG A 631 -0.12 -1.73 -1.88
C ARG A 631 0.96 -1.64 -2.95
N ARG A 632 2.15 -2.16 -2.67
CA ARG A 632 3.25 -2.24 -3.63
C ARG A 632 2.86 -3.01 -4.89
N ALA A 633 2.19 -4.15 -4.74
CA ALA A 633 1.69 -4.94 -5.84
C ALA A 633 0.63 -4.20 -6.67
N ASP A 634 -0.32 -3.53 -5.99
CA ASP A 634 -1.36 -2.74 -6.65
C ASP A 634 -0.79 -1.54 -7.42
N GLU A 635 0.21 -0.85 -6.86
CA GLU A 635 0.86 0.28 -7.51
C GLU A 635 1.63 -0.17 -8.75
N ALA A 636 2.39 -1.27 -8.66
CA ALA A 636 3.11 -1.85 -9.77
C ALA A 636 2.18 -2.29 -10.91
N THR A 637 1.08 -2.96 -10.59
CA THR A 637 0.08 -3.39 -11.58
C THR A 637 -0.56 -2.19 -12.27
N ARG A 638 -0.93 -1.15 -11.53
CA ARG A 638 -1.48 0.10 -12.11
C ARG A 638 -0.50 0.81 -13.03
N ASP A 639 0.78 0.85 -12.68
CA ASP A 639 1.81 1.45 -13.54
C ASP A 639 1.92 0.71 -14.87
N VAL A 640 1.95 -0.62 -14.85
CA VAL A 640 1.99 -1.46 -16.06
C VAL A 640 0.73 -1.25 -16.90
N GLU A 641 -0.44 -1.26 -16.29
CA GLU A 641 -1.70 -1.01 -17.00
C GLU A 641 -1.76 0.39 -17.61
N ALA A 642 -1.32 1.42 -16.90
CA ALA A 642 -1.26 2.78 -17.40
C ALA A 642 -0.33 2.90 -18.60
N TRP A 643 0.85 2.27 -18.53
CA TRP A 643 1.81 2.25 -19.64
C TRP A 643 1.21 1.52 -20.86
N LEU A 644 0.63 0.34 -20.66
CA LEU A 644 0.00 -0.45 -21.73
C LEU A 644 -1.15 0.32 -22.39
N LYS A 645 -1.97 1.03 -21.61
CA LYS A 645 -3.04 1.90 -22.14
C LYS A 645 -2.48 3.06 -22.96
N CYS A 646 -1.39 3.68 -22.51
CA CYS A 646 -0.70 4.72 -23.29
C CYS A 646 -0.15 4.15 -24.60
N TYR A 647 0.50 2.99 -24.55
CA TYR A 647 1.03 2.33 -25.75
C TYR A 647 -0.08 2.03 -26.75
N TYR A 648 -1.23 1.53 -26.30
CA TYR A 648 -2.41 1.28 -27.14
C TYR A 648 -3.00 2.54 -27.77
N MET A 649 -2.93 3.67 -27.07
CA MET A 649 -3.47 4.94 -27.56
C MET A 649 -2.50 5.70 -28.49
N GLN A 650 -1.24 5.32 -28.56
CA GLN A 650 -0.22 6.05 -29.32
C GLN A 650 -0.52 6.12 -30.81
N ASP A 651 -1.01 5.05 -31.41
CA ASP A 651 -1.38 4.98 -32.82
C ASP A 651 -2.74 5.64 -33.15
N ARG A 652 -3.44 6.13 -32.11
CA ARG A 652 -4.79 6.73 -32.21
C ARG A 652 -4.79 8.25 -32.07
N ILE A 653 -3.61 8.87 -32.09
CA ILE A 653 -3.49 10.34 -32.01
C ILE A 653 -4.25 10.98 -33.15
N GLY A 654 -5.13 11.95 -32.84
CA GLY A 654 -6.01 12.62 -33.79
C GLY A 654 -7.43 12.05 -33.84
N GLU A 655 -7.70 10.88 -33.25
CA GLU A 655 -9.04 10.29 -33.16
C GLU A 655 -9.94 11.07 -32.18
N ARG A 656 -11.24 10.95 -32.40
CA ARG A 656 -12.30 11.60 -31.60
C ARG A 656 -13.07 10.57 -30.79
N PHE A 657 -13.38 10.92 -29.54
CA PHE A 657 -14.04 10.02 -28.62
C PHE A 657 -15.15 10.75 -27.83
N THR A 658 -16.13 9.97 -27.39
CA THR A 658 -17.04 10.41 -26.32
C THR A 658 -16.45 9.97 -24.98
N ALA A 659 -16.38 10.89 -24.04
CA ALA A 659 -15.82 10.63 -22.72
C ALA A 659 -16.72 11.15 -21.60
N THR A 660 -16.57 10.56 -20.41
CA THR A 660 -17.18 11.07 -19.17
C THR A 660 -16.10 11.67 -18.29
N VAL A 661 -16.36 12.83 -17.71
CA VAL A 661 -15.47 13.46 -16.72
C VAL A 661 -15.39 12.56 -15.49
N SER A 662 -14.22 11.94 -15.25
CA SER A 662 -13.94 11.01 -14.16
C SER A 662 -13.23 11.67 -12.96
N GLY A 663 -12.72 12.89 -13.15
CA GLY A 663 -12.06 13.67 -12.12
C GLY A 663 -12.00 15.15 -12.47
N VAL A 664 -12.07 16.02 -11.46
CA VAL A 664 -11.95 17.47 -11.63
C VAL A 664 -10.87 17.97 -10.67
N THR A 665 -9.94 18.74 -11.20
CA THR A 665 -8.82 19.33 -10.46
C THR A 665 -8.69 20.82 -10.80
N SER A 666 -7.82 21.53 -10.06
CA SER A 666 -7.54 22.94 -10.35
C SER A 666 -6.79 23.16 -11.67
N PHE A 667 -6.16 22.14 -12.24
CA PHE A 667 -5.39 22.21 -13.49
C PHE A 667 -6.09 21.58 -14.71
N GLY A 668 -7.29 21.01 -14.53
CA GLY A 668 -8.07 20.45 -15.63
C GLY A 668 -9.02 19.34 -15.21
N VAL A 669 -9.59 18.66 -16.20
CA VAL A 669 -10.52 17.54 -15.99
C VAL A 669 -9.93 16.24 -16.52
N PHE A 670 -10.01 15.18 -15.73
CA PHE A 670 -9.76 13.83 -16.21
C PHE A 670 -11.01 13.29 -16.90
N VAL A 671 -10.81 12.58 -17.99
CA VAL A 671 -11.89 12.04 -18.81
C VAL A 671 -11.65 10.57 -19.09
N ALA A 672 -12.68 9.75 -18.91
CA ALA A 672 -12.67 8.33 -19.21
C ALA A 672 -13.44 8.07 -20.53
N LEU A 673 -12.77 7.45 -21.50
CA LEU A 673 -13.33 7.12 -22.80
C LEU A 673 -14.34 5.97 -22.70
N HIS A 674 -15.48 6.06 -23.39
CA HIS A 674 -16.53 5.03 -23.30
C HIS A 674 -16.18 3.74 -24.04
N GLU A 675 -15.52 3.82 -25.18
CA GLU A 675 -15.33 2.67 -26.09
C GLU A 675 -14.05 1.88 -25.76
N VAL A 676 -13.04 2.55 -25.21
CA VAL A 676 -11.71 1.98 -24.99
C VAL A 676 -11.29 1.94 -23.53
N TYR A 677 -12.10 2.46 -22.60
CA TYR A 677 -11.90 2.44 -21.16
C TYR A 677 -10.51 2.98 -20.71
N VAL A 678 -10.05 4.00 -21.42
CA VAL A 678 -8.80 4.70 -21.13
C VAL A 678 -9.12 6.06 -20.54
N GLU A 679 -8.34 6.48 -19.56
CA GLU A 679 -8.45 7.78 -18.91
C GLU A 679 -7.32 8.72 -19.34
N GLY A 680 -7.60 10.02 -19.45
CA GLY A 680 -6.59 11.03 -19.72
C GLY A 680 -7.05 12.42 -19.30
N LEU A 681 -6.19 13.43 -19.53
CA LEU A 681 -6.39 14.79 -19.06
C LEU A 681 -6.83 15.73 -20.19
N VAL A 682 -7.85 16.54 -19.95
CA VAL A 682 -8.07 17.80 -20.66
C VAL A 682 -7.56 18.93 -19.76
N HIS A 683 -6.43 19.53 -20.14
CA HIS A 683 -5.83 20.60 -19.35
C HIS A 683 -6.76 21.82 -19.32
N ILE A 684 -6.71 22.62 -18.26
CA ILE A 684 -7.58 23.78 -18.05
C ILE A 684 -7.49 24.79 -19.20
N SER A 685 -6.32 24.95 -19.83
CA SER A 685 -6.13 25.82 -21.01
C SER A 685 -6.91 25.36 -22.25
N GLU A 686 -7.26 24.08 -22.30
CA GLU A 686 -7.97 23.45 -23.44
C GLU A 686 -9.49 23.39 -23.24
N LEU A 687 -9.99 23.88 -22.08
CA LEU A 687 -11.44 23.93 -21.79
C LEU A 687 -12.14 25.13 -22.41
N GLY A 688 -11.38 26.09 -22.95
CA GLY A 688 -11.88 27.29 -23.63
C GLY A 688 -11.18 28.58 -23.17
N ALA A 689 -11.43 29.67 -23.91
CA ALA A 689 -10.84 30.98 -23.62
C ALA A 689 -11.56 31.68 -22.44
N ASP A 690 -11.47 31.08 -21.24
CA ASP A 690 -12.07 31.61 -20.01
C ASP A 690 -11.14 31.34 -18.80
N TYR A 691 -11.39 32.03 -17.71
CA TYR A 691 -10.77 31.70 -16.43
C TYR A 691 -11.70 30.74 -15.66
N PHE A 692 -11.17 29.58 -15.28
CA PHE A 692 -11.95 28.55 -14.60
C PHE A 692 -11.63 28.49 -13.12
N HIS A 693 -12.64 28.66 -12.28
CA HIS A 693 -12.55 28.48 -10.84
C HIS A 693 -12.84 27.03 -10.46
N PHE A 694 -11.92 26.44 -9.71
CA PHE A 694 -12.10 25.09 -9.17
C PHE A 694 -12.89 25.12 -7.86
N ASP A 695 -14.02 24.44 -7.84
CA ASP A 695 -14.86 24.19 -6.67
C ASP A 695 -14.68 22.74 -6.24
N ALA A 696 -13.88 22.53 -5.20
CA ALA A 696 -13.56 21.19 -4.69
C ALA A 696 -14.78 20.47 -4.08
N ALA A 697 -15.69 21.22 -3.44
CA ALA A 697 -16.89 20.67 -2.82
C ALA A 697 -17.89 20.14 -3.86
N LYS A 698 -18.00 20.84 -4.99
CA LYS A 698 -18.91 20.49 -6.09
C LYS A 698 -18.24 19.64 -7.17
N HIS A 699 -16.96 19.32 -7.03
CA HIS A 699 -16.16 18.64 -8.04
C HIS A 699 -16.38 19.23 -9.45
N GLN A 700 -16.20 20.56 -9.59
CA GLN A 700 -16.44 21.26 -10.85
C GLN A 700 -15.41 22.35 -11.13
N LEU A 701 -15.24 22.64 -12.44
CA LEU A 701 -14.63 23.86 -12.93
C LEU A 701 -15.72 24.77 -13.49
N LEU A 702 -15.74 26.03 -13.07
CA LEU A 702 -16.72 27.03 -13.50
C LEU A 702 -16.03 28.21 -14.18
N GLY A 703 -16.33 28.45 -15.43
CA GLY A 703 -15.85 29.60 -16.21
C GLY A 703 -16.44 30.90 -15.69
N GLU A 704 -15.58 31.86 -15.34
CA GLU A 704 -15.97 33.14 -14.75
C GLU A 704 -16.82 33.99 -15.70
N ARG A 705 -16.43 34.09 -16.98
CA ARG A 705 -17.06 34.92 -17.98
C ARG A 705 -18.21 34.21 -18.72
N THR A 706 -17.97 32.93 -19.08
CA THR A 706 -18.93 32.20 -19.94
C THR A 706 -19.97 31.43 -19.13
N GLY A 707 -19.74 31.21 -17.84
CA GLY A 707 -20.55 30.33 -17.00
C GLY A 707 -20.50 28.86 -17.41
N LYS A 708 -19.59 28.48 -18.33
CA LYS A 708 -19.39 27.09 -18.77
C LYS A 708 -18.95 26.26 -17.62
N ARG A 709 -19.55 25.08 -17.41
CA ARG A 709 -19.26 24.20 -16.31
C ARG A 709 -18.77 22.85 -16.82
N PHE A 710 -17.79 22.29 -16.11
CA PHE A 710 -17.35 20.92 -16.27
C PHE A 710 -17.40 20.24 -14.90
N ARG A 711 -18.28 19.28 -14.76
CA ARG A 711 -18.51 18.57 -13.50
C ARG A 711 -18.13 17.11 -13.65
N LEU A 712 -17.79 16.51 -12.55
CA LEU A 712 -17.66 15.07 -12.48
C LEU A 712 -18.94 14.40 -13.02
N GLY A 713 -18.81 13.43 -13.94
CA GLY A 713 -19.92 12.73 -14.59
C GLY A 713 -20.46 13.38 -15.86
N ASP A 714 -20.03 14.59 -16.22
CA ASP A 714 -20.46 15.24 -17.48
C ASP A 714 -19.90 14.46 -18.69
N ARG A 715 -20.73 14.28 -19.72
CA ARG A 715 -20.30 13.71 -21.00
C ARG A 715 -19.79 14.81 -21.92
N ILE A 716 -18.59 14.64 -22.42
CA ILE A 716 -17.95 15.61 -23.31
C ILE A 716 -17.29 14.91 -24.49
N PRO A 717 -17.35 15.49 -25.69
CA PRO A 717 -16.60 15.04 -26.84
C PRO A 717 -15.15 15.52 -26.71
N VAL A 718 -14.21 14.62 -26.95
CA VAL A 718 -12.76 14.90 -26.84
C VAL A 718 -12.01 14.38 -28.04
N LYS A 719 -10.87 15.00 -28.34
CA LYS A 719 -9.93 14.56 -29.36
C LYS A 719 -8.59 14.26 -28.69
N LEU A 720 -8.01 13.11 -29.01
CA LEU A 720 -6.68 12.74 -28.55
C LEU A 720 -5.61 13.57 -29.27
N VAL A 721 -4.75 14.25 -28.51
CA VAL A 721 -3.72 15.13 -29.10
C VAL A 721 -2.30 14.70 -28.75
N ARG A 722 -2.11 14.04 -27.60
CA ARG A 722 -0.78 13.62 -27.17
C ARG A 722 -0.86 12.37 -26.31
N VAL A 723 0.12 11.49 -26.52
CA VAL A 723 0.40 10.34 -25.65
C VAL A 723 1.87 10.40 -25.26
N ASP A 724 2.13 10.37 -23.99
CA ASP A 724 3.49 10.37 -23.43
C ASP A 724 3.69 9.05 -22.68
N LEU A 725 4.44 8.13 -23.31
CA LEU A 725 4.75 6.83 -22.71
C LEU A 725 5.62 6.95 -21.46
N GLU A 726 6.53 7.94 -21.42
CA GLU A 726 7.48 8.10 -20.33
C GLU A 726 6.79 8.49 -19.00
N THR A 727 5.75 9.31 -19.13
CA THR A 727 4.98 9.76 -17.96
C THR A 727 3.67 9.02 -17.80
N ALA A 728 3.38 8.05 -18.68
CA ALA A 728 2.11 7.36 -18.80
C ALA A 728 0.92 8.33 -18.81
N LYS A 729 1.02 9.42 -19.59
CA LYS A 729 -0.01 10.47 -19.70
C LYS A 729 -0.63 10.50 -21.07
N ILE A 730 -1.94 10.76 -21.08
CA ILE A 730 -2.73 10.92 -22.28
C ILE A 730 -3.43 12.26 -22.19
N ASP A 731 -3.19 13.13 -23.18
CA ASP A 731 -3.77 14.48 -23.22
C ASP A 731 -4.82 14.56 -24.32
N PHE A 732 -5.95 15.12 -23.93
CA PHE A 732 -7.09 15.38 -24.80
C PHE A 732 -7.36 16.89 -24.88
N VAL A 733 -8.06 17.29 -25.94
CA VAL A 733 -8.69 18.62 -26.08
C VAL A 733 -10.17 18.43 -26.30
N LEU A 734 -10.97 19.46 -26.01
CA LEU A 734 -12.39 19.43 -26.35
C LEU A 734 -12.57 19.39 -27.86
N ASP A 735 -13.48 18.55 -28.37
CA ASP A 735 -13.86 18.54 -29.78
C ASP A 735 -15.01 19.54 -30.05
N GLU A 736 -14.64 20.79 -30.37
CA GLU A 736 -15.62 21.86 -30.66
C GLU A 736 -16.44 21.62 -31.96
N ALA A 737 -16.00 20.68 -32.80
CA ALA A 737 -16.70 20.36 -34.05
C ALA A 737 -17.88 19.37 -33.84
N ALA A 738 -17.94 18.69 -32.71
CA ALA A 738 -19.06 17.85 -32.32
C ALA A 738 -20.17 18.78 -31.76
N LYS A 739 -21.16 19.13 -32.60
CA LYS A 739 -22.39 19.81 -32.14
C LYS A 739 -23.00 18.93 -31.03
N ASP A 740 -23.21 19.57 -29.86
CA ASP A 740 -23.91 19.07 -28.69
C ASP A 740 -25.06 18.11 -29.11
N PRO A 741 -24.99 16.81 -28.77
CA PRO A 741 -26.18 15.99 -28.89
C PRO A 741 -27.10 16.37 -27.73
N ARG A 742 -28.10 17.24 -28.02
CA ARG A 742 -29.19 17.61 -27.11
C ARG A 742 -30.00 16.40 -26.71
#